data_c47393ff9053428573ae190161d1feaf
#
_entry.id   c47393ff9053428573ae190161d1feaf
#
_cell.length_a   1.000
_cell.length_b   1.000
_cell.length_c   1.000
_cell.angle_alpha   90.00
_cell.angle_beta   90.00
_cell.angle_gamma   90.00
#
_symmetry.space_group_name_H-M   'P 1'
#
loop_
_entity.id
_entity.type
_entity.pdbx_description
1 polymer ?
#
loop_
_entity_poly.entity_id
_entity_poly.type
_entity_poly.pdbx_seq_one_letter_code
_entity_poly.pdbx_strand_id
1 'polypeptide(L)'
;MKAWRLFLTRMVVFVLSLNCIMIRGLIYSPAQAAAANMAQGYEATIKAAREAVAKELSSGIPSSATAAVMVDGKIVYAEGFGLRDRSNSLQVDTQTQFNMGSISKIFTAASILVLVQEEMLSLDKPVTDYLPDFTMNDPRYKDITVRMLLNHTSGFQGTNAKDGFTSVKNRDYVSETLERLKTGNLMNEPGEISIYCNDGFTVAEAVIERVSGKSFSDFLQEKVFSKLGLDNTSTYYREGNQNIARVYQGDGLVPLPIEYVNILGSGGLSSTAIDLCKFGEILQSEAVLNQAMLFEYTKPQYGPLTVPAGEPLFNVGLGWDYIQVHQFKSQGINVLAKNGGTLQYNSQLYVLPKERINIAVIFAGSAKPAAVTDAILWALLEEKGIAQKPIPAALPEDARVPDSMKGFEGFYASGDGIAKMEISGDQKGVVLSTWNGKVFESKVVLVCKDDGRFYSPEGSSYSLAEHSRGKVLIVHPDNANTGFVSHEKLNIRNSVDADAFSGKVWVPVNMSPYDFPSVMLHIAAIPELPGYILVNDGETYTPLALKSPTDTCMSFNYLRDQPEFHIQNVQGETLLYNYGYYYAEASALPIVAMGDTIRIDSDGRNKACVIGADTFIHFSIPEDGRIIVFTPGLSLLLDSLTSGSHEVHAKAGSYILAIGEPGDAFELIQAE
;
A
#
# COMPACT_ATOMS: atom_id res chain seq x y z
N MET A 1 27.40 -29.27 3.60
CA MET A 1 27.82 -27.89 3.90
C MET A 1 26.63 -26.93 4.06
N LYS A 2 25.48 -27.06 3.39
CA LYS A 2 24.29 -26.20 3.57
C LYS A 2 23.63 -26.38 4.95
N ALA A 3 23.59 -27.56 5.51
CA ALA A 3 22.98 -27.84 6.83
C ALA A 3 23.76 -27.20 8.01
N TRP A 4 25.06 -27.02 7.86
CA TRP A 4 25.92 -26.41 8.90
C TRP A 4 25.83 -24.88 8.93
N ARG A 5 25.58 -24.26 7.79
CA ARG A 5 25.32 -22.78 7.73
C ARG A 5 23.97 -22.41 8.36
N LEU A 6 22.92 -23.20 8.15
CA LEU A 6 21.62 -22.99 8.82
C LEU A 6 21.69 -23.17 10.34
N PHE A 7 22.56 -24.10 10.83
CA PHE A 7 22.74 -24.33 12.26
C PHE A 7 23.51 -23.17 12.93
N LEU A 8 24.55 -22.64 12.28
CA LEU A 8 25.30 -21.49 12.76
C LEU A 8 24.46 -20.19 12.72
N THR A 9 23.65 -19.98 11.68
CA THR A 9 22.75 -18.81 11.60
C THR A 9 21.67 -18.86 12.69
N ARG A 10 21.14 -20.05 12.98
CA ARG A 10 20.16 -20.22 14.08
C ARG A 10 20.80 -20.08 15.46
N MET A 11 22.06 -20.48 15.65
CA MET A 11 22.75 -20.34 16.92
C MET A 11 23.19 -18.88 17.17
N VAL A 12 23.59 -18.14 16.14
CA VAL A 12 23.90 -16.70 16.25
C VAL A 12 22.64 -15.89 16.51
N VAL A 13 21.51 -16.23 15.87
CA VAL A 13 20.21 -15.60 16.14
C VAL A 13 19.74 -15.93 17.57
N PHE A 14 19.99 -17.15 18.08
CA PHE A 14 19.60 -17.53 19.43
C PHE A 14 20.47 -16.87 20.53
N VAL A 15 21.76 -16.68 20.29
CA VAL A 15 22.66 -15.97 21.22
C VAL A 15 22.43 -14.45 21.17
N LEU A 16 22.13 -13.89 20.00
CA LEU A 16 21.74 -12.48 19.87
C LEU A 16 20.34 -12.21 20.47
N SER A 17 19.41 -13.18 20.37
CA SER A 17 18.08 -13.04 21.00
C SER A 17 18.12 -13.09 22.52
N LEU A 18 19.02 -13.88 23.13
CA LEU A 18 19.17 -13.89 24.61
C LEU A 18 19.82 -12.59 25.14
N ASN A 19 20.80 -12.03 24.43
CA ASN A 19 21.37 -10.73 24.83
C ASN A 19 20.41 -9.56 24.55
N CYS A 20 19.58 -9.63 23.48
CA CYS A 20 18.52 -8.65 23.24
C CYS A 20 17.38 -8.71 24.28
N ILE A 21 17.06 -9.90 24.82
CA ILE A 21 16.01 -10.02 25.85
C ILE A 21 16.46 -9.39 27.18
N MET A 22 17.75 -9.47 27.52
CA MET A 22 18.30 -8.80 28.71
C MET A 22 18.41 -7.28 28.56
N ILE A 23 18.68 -6.78 27.35
CA ILE A 23 18.74 -5.34 27.06
C ILE A 23 17.32 -4.78 26.85
N ARG A 24 16.40 -5.56 26.25
CA ARG A 24 14.99 -5.17 26.05
C ARG A 24 14.20 -5.08 27.37
N GLY A 25 14.57 -5.84 28.42
CA GLY A 25 14.00 -5.71 29.76
C GLY A 25 14.32 -4.39 30.45
N LEU A 26 15.33 -3.64 29.96
CA LEU A 26 15.73 -2.34 30.52
C LEU A 26 15.14 -1.14 29.75
N ILE A 27 14.60 -1.33 28.53
CA ILE A 27 13.96 -0.27 27.73
C ILE A 27 12.45 -0.20 27.97
N TYR A 28 11.83 -1.26 28.47
CA TYR A 28 10.43 -1.29 28.86
C TYR A 28 10.31 -1.12 30.39
N SER A 29 10.85 -0.02 30.91
CA SER A 29 10.41 0.47 32.22
C SER A 29 9.00 1.04 32.04
N PRO A 30 7.99 0.59 32.82
CA PRO A 30 6.66 1.20 32.81
C PRO A 30 6.66 2.61 33.44
N ALA A 31 7.82 3.26 33.51
CA ALA A 31 7.97 4.56 34.10
C ALA A 31 7.69 5.66 33.07
N GLN A 32 6.56 6.32 33.31
CA GLN A 32 6.09 7.55 32.65
C GLN A 32 5.52 7.37 31.25
N ALA A 33 4.37 6.68 31.15
CA ALA A 33 3.39 7.00 30.12
C ALA A 33 3.02 8.49 30.26
N ALA A 34 3.41 9.31 29.29
CA ALA A 34 2.97 10.70 29.23
C ALA A 34 1.45 10.70 29.17
N ALA A 35 0.81 11.20 30.25
CA ALA A 35 -0.60 11.46 30.44
C ALA A 35 -1.55 10.56 29.62
N ALA A 36 -1.66 9.28 30.00
CA ALA A 36 -2.70 8.41 29.48
C ALA A 36 -4.04 8.87 30.07
N ASN A 37 -4.99 9.28 29.24
CA ASN A 37 -6.38 9.42 29.66
C ASN A 37 -6.94 8.02 29.90
N MET A 38 -7.10 7.62 31.14
CA MET A 38 -7.64 6.30 31.52
C MET A 38 -8.90 6.48 32.34
N ALA A 39 -10.05 6.19 31.74
CA ALA A 39 -11.31 6.17 32.47
C ALA A 39 -11.47 4.87 33.27
N GLN A 40 -12.08 4.94 34.45
CA GLN A 40 -12.47 3.76 35.21
C GLN A 40 -13.52 2.93 34.48
N GLY A 41 -13.44 1.60 34.61
CA GLY A 41 -14.38 0.67 34.00
C GLY A 41 -14.03 0.30 32.54
N TYR A 42 -12.74 0.45 32.16
CA TYR A 42 -12.18 0.07 30.87
C TYR A 42 -10.84 -0.68 31.03
N GLU A 43 -10.67 -1.36 32.16
CA GLU A 43 -9.39 -1.97 32.55
C GLU A 43 -8.99 -3.11 31.60
N ALA A 44 -9.96 -3.95 31.17
CA ALA A 44 -9.72 -5.02 30.19
C ALA A 44 -9.40 -4.47 28.81
N THR A 45 -10.10 -3.43 28.38
CA THR A 45 -9.86 -2.72 27.10
C THR A 45 -8.45 -2.11 27.09
N ILE A 46 -8.06 -1.40 28.13
CA ILE A 46 -6.74 -0.78 28.28
C ILE A 46 -5.63 -1.84 28.25
N LYS A 47 -5.83 -2.94 28.98
CA LYS A 47 -4.89 -4.07 28.99
C LYS A 47 -4.72 -4.66 27.60
N ALA A 48 -5.83 -4.94 26.91
CA ALA A 48 -5.81 -5.49 25.54
C ALA A 48 -5.10 -4.55 24.56
N ALA A 49 -5.35 -3.23 24.65
CA ALA A 49 -4.68 -2.24 23.83
C ALA A 49 -3.15 -2.27 24.01
N ARG A 50 -2.69 -2.24 25.26
CA ARG A 50 -1.26 -2.28 25.60
C ARG A 50 -0.59 -3.58 25.15
N GLU A 51 -1.22 -4.73 25.38
CA GLU A 51 -0.69 -6.03 24.98
C GLU A 51 -0.61 -6.17 23.47
N ALA A 52 -1.64 -5.75 22.73
CA ALA A 52 -1.67 -5.82 21.29
C ALA A 52 -0.65 -4.88 20.63
N VAL A 53 -0.54 -3.63 21.08
CA VAL A 53 0.47 -2.69 20.59
C VAL A 53 1.88 -3.18 20.92
N ALA A 54 2.12 -3.64 22.17
CA ALA A 54 3.42 -4.16 22.57
C ALA A 54 3.85 -5.37 21.74
N LYS A 55 2.92 -6.25 21.37
CA LYS A 55 3.17 -7.39 20.48
C LYS A 55 3.68 -6.94 19.11
N GLU A 56 3.04 -5.95 18.48
CA GLU A 56 3.50 -5.41 17.19
C GLU A 56 4.87 -4.76 17.32
N LEU A 57 5.09 -3.90 18.32
CA LEU A 57 6.38 -3.25 18.57
C LEU A 57 7.50 -4.25 18.88
N SER A 58 7.19 -5.40 19.47
CA SER A 58 8.19 -6.44 19.79
C SER A 58 8.82 -7.09 18.57
N SER A 59 8.21 -6.96 17.38
CA SER A 59 8.82 -7.40 16.12
C SER A 59 10.10 -6.61 15.77
N GLY A 60 10.25 -5.41 16.34
CA GLY A 60 11.35 -4.49 16.05
C GLY A 60 11.22 -3.74 14.72
N ILE A 61 10.15 -3.99 13.94
CA ILE A 61 9.90 -3.29 12.68
C ILE A 61 9.26 -1.92 12.93
N PRO A 62 8.09 -1.77 13.61
CA PRO A 62 7.59 -0.45 13.95
C PRO A 62 8.39 0.15 15.11
N SER A 63 8.69 1.45 15.01
CA SER A 63 9.48 2.18 16.00
C SER A 63 8.64 2.78 17.13
N SER A 64 7.39 3.09 16.84
CA SER A 64 6.47 3.73 17.78
C SER A 64 5.02 3.61 17.32
N ALA A 65 4.08 3.93 18.22
CA ALA A 65 2.65 3.90 17.95
C ALA A 65 1.86 4.90 18.79
N THR A 66 0.63 5.17 18.39
CA THR A 66 -0.40 5.84 19.18
C THR A 66 -1.71 5.09 19.05
N ALA A 67 -2.48 4.98 20.14
CA ALA A 67 -3.78 4.33 20.17
C ALA A 67 -4.77 5.17 20.99
N ALA A 68 -6.04 5.18 20.57
CA ALA A 68 -7.13 5.82 21.30
C ALA A 68 -8.44 5.05 21.16
N VAL A 69 -9.26 5.14 22.21
CA VAL A 69 -10.64 4.64 22.26
C VAL A 69 -11.54 5.75 22.75
N MET A 70 -12.60 6.00 22.00
CA MET A 70 -13.66 6.94 22.35
C MET A 70 -14.98 6.17 22.52
N VAL A 71 -15.71 6.48 23.59
CA VAL A 71 -17.06 5.94 23.85
C VAL A 71 -17.95 7.10 24.23
N ASP A 72 -19.15 7.19 23.64
CA ASP A 72 -20.12 8.27 23.88
C ASP A 72 -19.52 9.69 23.78
N GLY A 73 -18.68 9.93 22.76
CA GLY A 73 -18.02 11.21 22.54
C GLY A 73 -16.90 11.56 23.53
N LYS A 74 -16.47 10.62 24.38
CA LYS A 74 -15.41 10.82 25.39
C LYS A 74 -14.24 9.90 25.13
N ILE A 75 -13.02 10.43 25.13
CA ILE A 75 -11.81 9.63 25.13
C ILE A 75 -11.72 8.88 26.47
N VAL A 76 -11.92 7.56 26.42
CA VAL A 76 -11.80 6.68 27.59
C VAL A 76 -10.39 6.08 27.73
N TYR A 77 -9.64 6.04 26.62
CA TYR A 77 -8.25 5.63 26.59
C TYR A 77 -7.51 6.35 25.46
N ALA A 78 -6.31 6.84 25.74
CA ALA A 78 -5.37 7.29 24.72
C ALA A 78 -3.95 7.17 25.28
N GLU A 79 -3.02 6.60 24.49
CA GLU A 79 -1.63 6.38 24.89
C GLU A 79 -0.69 6.42 23.68
N GLY A 80 0.53 6.97 23.89
CA GLY A 80 1.64 6.91 22.97
C GLY A 80 2.65 5.84 23.41
N PHE A 81 3.30 5.18 22.44
CA PHE A 81 4.22 4.07 22.67
C PHE A 81 5.52 4.27 21.89
N GLY A 82 6.64 3.97 22.53
CA GLY A 82 7.97 4.07 21.93
C GLY A 82 8.48 5.51 21.82
N LEU A 83 9.50 5.71 21.00
CA LEU A 83 10.20 6.98 20.85
C LEU A 83 9.89 7.61 19.48
N ARG A 84 9.41 8.86 19.49
CA ARG A 84 9.27 9.67 18.28
C ARG A 84 10.61 10.22 17.77
N ASP A 85 11.59 10.33 18.69
CA ASP A 85 12.96 10.71 18.38
C ASP A 85 13.90 9.90 19.29
N ARG A 86 14.62 8.94 18.68
CA ARG A 86 15.54 8.05 19.41
C ARG A 86 16.80 8.76 19.88
N SER A 87 17.34 9.68 19.07
CA SER A 87 18.57 10.40 19.38
C SER A 87 18.43 11.29 20.61
N ASN A 88 17.25 11.88 20.78
CA ASN A 88 16.94 12.75 21.90
C ASN A 88 16.12 12.07 23.00
N SER A 89 15.85 10.77 22.87
CA SER A 89 15.03 9.98 23.79
C SER A 89 13.63 10.58 24.05
N LEU A 90 13.05 11.23 23.02
CA LEU A 90 11.73 11.84 23.12
C LEU A 90 10.64 10.79 22.89
N GLN A 91 9.75 10.64 23.86
CA GLN A 91 8.65 9.68 23.80
C GLN A 91 7.51 10.17 22.89
N VAL A 92 6.77 9.23 22.31
CA VAL A 92 5.48 9.49 21.71
C VAL A 92 4.49 9.87 22.81
N ASP A 93 3.75 10.93 22.59
CA ASP A 93 2.60 11.32 23.41
C ASP A 93 1.30 11.30 22.60
N THR A 94 0.17 11.63 23.23
CA THR A 94 -1.15 11.60 22.60
C THR A 94 -1.37 12.73 21.56
N GLN A 95 -0.43 13.69 21.46
CA GLN A 95 -0.44 14.79 20.50
C GLN A 95 0.58 14.59 19.36
N THR A 96 1.38 13.52 19.43
CA THR A 96 2.35 13.23 18.37
C THR A 96 1.64 12.93 17.07
N GLN A 97 2.01 13.67 16.00
CA GLN A 97 1.46 13.47 14.66
C GLN A 97 2.13 12.30 13.94
N PHE A 98 1.32 11.51 13.26
CA PHE A 98 1.71 10.44 12.34
C PHE A 98 1.03 10.68 11.00
N ASN A 99 1.65 10.32 9.88
CA ASN A 99 0.88 10.21 8.64
C ASN A 99 -0.12 9.06 8.78
N MET A 100 -1.37 9.30 8.37
CA MET A 100 -2.44 8.30 8.52
C MET A 100 -2.75 7.55 7.22
N GLY A 101 -1.99 7.80 6.15
CA GLY A 101 -2.18 7.14 4.86
C GLY A 101 -3.60 7.26 4.33
N SER A 102 -4.09 6.17 3.79
CA SER A 102 -5.39 6.11 3.10
C SER A 102 -6.62 6.36 3.98
N ILE A 103 -6.49 6.56 5.29
CA ILE A 103 -7.59 7.13 6.09
C ILE A 103 -7.96 8.53 5.55
N SER A 104 -7.03 9.23 4.88
CA SER A 104 -7.30 10.50 4.18
C SER A 104 -8.49 10.43 3.22
N LYS A 105 -8.75 9.28 2.61
CA LYS A 105 -9.85 9.09 1.63
C LYS A 105 -11.23 9.37 2.19
N ILE A 106 -11.46 9.00 3.45
CA ILE A 106 -12.76 9.27 4.07
C ILE A 106 -12.97 10.76 4.33
N PHE A 107 -11.90 11.53 4.54
CA PHE A 107 -11.96 13.00 4.64
C PHE A 107 -12.26 13.64 3.27
N THR A 108 -11.65 13.15 2.22
CA THR A 108 -11.92 13.59 0.83
C THR A 108 -13.36 13.30 0.43
N ALA A 109 -13.85 12.08 0.72
CA ALA A 109 -15.22 11.71 0.44
C ALA A 109 -16.21 12.57 1.24
N ALA A 110 -15.94 12.84 2.53
CA ALA A 110 -16.74 13.75 3.33
C ALA A 110 -16.76 15.17 2.74
N SER A 111 -15.62 15.65 2.23
CA SER A 111 -15.52 16.97 1.57
C SER A 111 -16.36 17.06 0.30
N ILE A 112 -16.35 16.03 -0.53
CA ILE A 112 -17.25 15.93 -1.70
C ILE A 112 -18.71 15.95 -1.25
N LEU A 113 -19.08 15.19 -0.21
CA LEU A 113 -20.45 15.15 0.30
C LEU A 113 -20.89 16.49 0.90
N VAL A 114 -20.00 17.28 1.48
CA VAL A 114 -20.30 18.67 1.88
C VAL A 114 -20.67 19.49 0.65
N LEU A 115 -19.93 19.39 -0.45
CA LEU A 115 -20.27 20.12 -1.69
C LEU A 115 -21.57 19.63 -2.32
N VAL A 116 -21.90 18.33 -2.20
CA VAL A 116 -23.22 17.81 -2.60
C VAL A 116 -24.33 18.40 -1.74
N GLN A 117 -24.14 18.45 -0.43
CA GLN A 117 -25.10 19.01 0.52
C GLN A 117 -25.33 20.52 0.29
N GLU A 118 -24.28 21.23 -0.16
CA GLU A 118 -24.33 22.65 -0.53
C GLU A 118 -24.86 22.87 -1.97
N GLU A 119 -25.34 21.82 -2.64
CA GLU A 119 -25.87 21.82 -4.01
C GLU A 119 -24.86 22.30 -5.08
N MET A 120 -23.56 22.27 -4.78
CA MET A 120 -22.50 22.74 -5.67
C MET A 120 -22.07 21.66 -6.68
N LEU A 121 -22.27 20.37 -6.35
CA LEU A 121 -22.00 19.24 -7.25
C LEU A 121 -22.98 18.08 -7.04
N SER A 122 -23.01 17.13 -7.97
CA SER A 122 -23.75 15.88 -7.88
C SER A 122 -22.81 14.70 -7.99
N LEU A 123 -22.98 13.67 -7.14
CA LEU A 123 -22.17 12.45 -7.19
C LEU A 123 -22.29 11.72 -8.53
N ASP A 124 -23.44 11.79 -9.19
CA ASP A 124 -23.77 10.97 -10.37
C ASP A 124 -23.59 11.71 -11.70
N LYS A 125 -23.07 12.94 -11.67
CA LYS A 125 -22.65 13.66 -12.85
C LYS A 125 -21.21 13.31 -13.23
N PRO A 126 -20.86 13.39 -14.53
CA PRO A 126 -19.50 13.20 -15.02
C PRO A 126 -18.50 14.17 -14.35
N VAL A 127 -17.29 13.68 -14.12
CA VAL A 127 -16.17 14.50 -13.62
C VAL A 127 -15.91 15.69 -14.54
N THR A 128 -16.08 15.51 -15.85
CA THR A 128 -15.89 16.56 -16.87
C THR A 128 -16.84 17.76 -16.73
N ASP A 129 -17.98 17.60 -16.04
CA ASP A 129 -18.88 18.74 -15.72
C ASP A 129 -18.21 19.72 -14.74
N TYR A 130 -17.29 19.23 -13.90
CA TYR A 130 -16.59 20.00 -12.86
C TYR A 130 -15.13 20.31 -13.22
N LEU A 131 -14.50 19.44 -13.99
CA LEU A 131 -13.15 19.59 -14.52
C LEU A 131 -13.18 19.53 -16.07
N PRO A 132 -13.59 20.62 -16.76
CA PRO A 132 -13.76 20.60 -18.21
C PRO A 132 -12.43 20.37 -18.96
N ASP A 133 -11.29 20.65 -18.31
CA ASP A 133 -9.95 20.43 -18.86
C ASP A 133 -9.44 18.99 -18.66
N PHE A 134 -10.16 18.15 -17.89
CA PHE A 134 -9.81 16.76 -17.67
C PHE A 134 -10.07 15.94 -18.93
N THR A 135 -9.01 15.30 -19.44
CA THR A 135 -9.06 14.47 -20.64
C THR A 135 -8.20 13.22 -20.46
N MET A 136 -8.54 12.15 -21.16
CA MET A 136 -7.73 10.93 -21.26
C MET A 136 -7.66 10.47 -22.73
N ASN A 137 -6.68 9.62 -23.03
CA ASN A 137 -6.61 8.97 -24.33
C ASN A 137 -7.81 8.02 -24.59
N ASP A 138 -8.31 7.40 -23.54
CA ASP A 138 -9.48 6.52 -23.58
C ASP A 138 -10.79 7.32 -23.49
N PRO A 139 -11.65 7.32 -24.55
CA PRO A 139 -12.83 8.17 -24.61
C PRO A 139 -13.88 7.87 -23.53
N ARG A 140 -13.82 6.71 -22.88
CA ARG A 140 -14.72 6.32 -21.79
C ARG A 140 -14.55 7.17 -20.52
N TYR A 141 -13.48 7.97 -20.43
CA TYR A 141 -13.27 8.89 -19.29
C TYR A 141 -14.45 9.86 -19.10
N LYS A 142 -15.24 10.12 -20.15
CA LYS A 142 -16.40 11.00 -20.14
C LYS A 142 -17.56 10.43 -19.30
N ASP A 143 -17.55 9.12 -19.09
CA ASP A 143 -18.59 8.42 -18.35
C ASP A 143 -18.23 8.26 -16.84
N ILE A 144 -17.03 8.68 -16.45
CA ILE A 144 -16.60 8.62 -15.06
C ILE A 144 -17.34 9.69 -14.25
N THR A 145 -18.13 9.24 -13.28
CA THR A 145 -18.84 10.15 -12.34
C THR A 145 -18.01 10.42 -11.09
N VAL A 146 -18.35 11.47 -10.35
CA VAL A 146 -17.71 11.80 -9.06
C VAL A 146 -17.84 10.62 -8.07
N ARG A 147 -18.98 9.92 -8.05
CA ARG A 147 -19.19 8.71 -7.24
C ARG A 147 -18.16 7.64 -7.55
N MET A 148 -17.85 7.41 -8.81
CA MET A 148 -16.92 6.38 -9.26
C MET A 148 -15.47 6.65 -8.84
N LEU A 149 -15.10 7.91 -8.60
CA LEU A 149 -13.80 8.25 -8.00
C LEU A 149 -13.71 7.74 -6.55
N LEU A 150 -14.79 7.90 -5.79
CA LEU A 150 -14.82 7.67 -4.33
C LEU A 150 -15.09 6.21 -3.93
N ASN A 151 -15.69 5.41 -4.82
CA ASN A 151 -15.99 3.99 -4.59
C ASN A 151 -15.08 3.05 -5.39
N HIS A 152 -14.01 3.59 -5.99
CA HIS A 152 -13.00 2.84 -6.74
C HIS A 152 -13.52 2.15 -8.01
N THR A 153 -14.61 2.65 -8.63
CA THR A 153 -15.14 2.08 -9.88
C THR A 153 -14.88 2.95 -11.11
N SER A 154 -13.94 3.90 -11.04
CA SER A 154 -13.59 4.79 -12.15
C SER A 154 -12.97 4.07 -13.36
N GLY A 155 -12.40 2.89 -13.15
CA GLY A 155 -11.64 2.17 -14.17
C GLY A 155 -10.20 2.67 -14.38
N PHE A 156 -9.72 3.63 -13.58
CA PHE A 156 -8.32 4.07 -13.64
C PHE A 156 -7.34 2.95 -13.30
N GLN A 157 -6.13 3.04 -13.83
CA GLN A 157 -5.09 2.03 -13.65
C GLN A 157 -4.55 1.93 -12.22
N GLY A 158 -4.68 2.97 -11.38
CA GLY A 158 -4.28 2.88 -9.96
C GLY A 158 -3.65 4.14 -9.39
N THR A 159 -2.32 4.13 -9.20
CA THR A 159 -1.59 5.22 -8.56
C THR A 159 -0.48 5.75 -9.46
N ASN A 160 -0.50 7.04 -9.78
CA ASN A 160 0.65 7.73 -10.33
C ASN A 160 1.69 7.91 -9.20
N ALA A 161 2.59 6.92 -9.04
CA ALA A 161 3.53 6.89 -7.91
C ALA A 161 4.66 7.93 -8.03
N LYS A 162 5.00 8.37 -9.27
CA LYS A 162 6.09 9.32 -9.50
C LYS A 162 5.85 10.63 -8.74
N ASP A 163 6.80 11.01 -7.90
CA ASP A 163 6.76 12.16 -7.01
C ASP A 163 5.59 12.14 -5.98
N GLY A 164 4.92 10.99 -5.82
CA GLY A 164 3.81 10.81 -4.87
C GLY A 164 4.26 10.59 -3.42
N PHE A 165 5.43 9.99 -3.23
CA PHE A 165 6.04 9.66 -1.93
C PHE A 165 7.48 10.17 -1.92
N THR A 166 7.72 11.32 -1.32
CA THR A 166 9.01 12.01 -1.42
C THR A 166 9.48 12.54 -0.07
N SER A 167 10.75 12.94 0.01
CA SER A 167 11.28 13.65 1.17
C SER A 167 11.01 15.17 1.17
N VAL A 168 10.32 15.67 0.13
CA VAL A 168 9.94 17.08 -0.03
C VAL A 168 8.47 17.22 -0.43
N LYS A 169 7.86 18.37 -0.19
CA LYS A 169 6.48 18.63 -0.63
C LYS A 169 6.43 18.97 -2.12
N ASN A 170 5.59 18.29 -2.88
CA ASN A 170 5.25 18.64 -4.25
C ASN A 170 3.83 19.23 -4.30
N ARG A 171 3.72 20.54 -4.48
CA ARG A 171 2.42 21.24 -4.55
C ARG A 171 1.75 21.13 -5.92
N ASP A 172 2.49 20.73 -6.92
CA ASP A 172 2.02 20.60 -8.31
C ASP A 172 1.56 19.16 -8.64
N TYR A 173 1.65 18.24 -7.65
CA TYR A 173 1.38 16.82 -7.83
C TYR A 173 0.01 16.54 -8.47
N VAL A 174 -1.04 17.25 -8.06
CA VAL A 174 -2.40 17.10 -8.62
C VAL A 174 -2.41 17.43 -10.11
N SER A 175 -1.85 18.59 -10.48
CA SER A 175 -1.78 19.02 -11.90
C SER A 175 -0.92 18.09 -12.73
N GLU A 176 0.20 17.62 -12.21
CA GLU A 176 1.07 16.63 -12.86
C GLU A 176 0.36 15.28 -13.05
N THR A 177 -0.43 14.83 -12.07
CA THR A 177 -1.23 13.61 -12.20
C THR A 177 -2.30 13.75 -13.28
N LEU A 178 -2.99 14.90 -13.35
CA LEU A 178 -3.96 15.15 -14.43
C LEU A 178 -3.30 15.15 -15.81
N GLU A 179 -2.07 15.69 -15.93
CA GLU A 179 -1.30 15.64 -17.19
C GLU A 179 -0.92 14.20 -17.56
N ARG A 180 -0.48 13.38 -16.61
CA ARG A 180 -0.13 11.96 -16.86
C ARG A 180 -1.36 11.15 -17.27
N LEU A 181 -2.53 11.41 -16.67
CA LEU A 181 -3.78 10.75 -17.02
C LEU A 181 -4.22 11.02 -18.46
N LYS A 182 -3.82 12.15 -19.08
CA LYS A 182 -4.15 12.45 -20.48
C LYS A 182 -3.73 11.37 -21.48
N THR A 183 -2.61 10.70 -21.23
CA THR A 183 -2.11 9.61 -22.07
C THR A 183 -2.56 8.24 -21.61
N GLY A 184 -3.28 8.15 -20.46
CA GLY A 184 -3.72 6.92 -19.86
C GLY A 184 -4.94 6.29 -20.53
N ASN A 185 -5.10 4.97 -20.34
CA ASN A 185 -6.27 4.21 -20.74
C ASN A 185 -6.99 3.68 -19.49
N LEU A 186 -8.28 3.39 -19.61
CA LEU A 186 -9.04 2.74 -18.55
C LEU A 186 -8.86 1.21 -18.63
N MET A 187 -8.72 0.60 -17.47
CA MET A 187 -8.61 -0.85 -17.32
C MET A 187 -9.96 -1.55 -17.47
N ASN A 188 -11.00 -0.94 -16.92
CA ASN A 188 -12.35 -1.48 -16.83
C ASN A 188 -13.36 -0.44 -17.31
N GLU A 189 -14.59 -0.88 -17.64
CA GLU A 189 -15.68 0.05 -17.88
C GLU A 189 -15.98 0.84 -16.59
N PRO A 190 -16.18 2.15 -16.66
CA PRO A 190 -16.60 2.94 -15.50
C PRO A 190 -17.84 2.35 -14.84
N GLY A 191 -17.78 2.12 -13.54
CA GLY A 191 -18.86 1.54 -12.74
C GLY A 191 -18.89 0.01 -12.67
N GLU A 192 -18.09 -0.70 -13.46
CA GLU A 192 -18.20 -2.16 -13.60
C GLU A 192 -17.61 -2.94 -12.43
N ILE A 193 -16.43 -2.55 -11.96
CA ILE A 193 -15.70 -3.26 -10.90
C ILE A 193 -15.03 -2.28 -9.96
N SER A 194 -15.08 -2.57 -8.66
CA SER A 194 -14.40 -1.79 -7.64
C SER A 194 -12.96 -2.28 -7.46
N ILE A 195 -12.00 -1.53 -8.00
CA ILE A 195 -10.55 -1.77 -7.86
C ILE A 195 -9.92 -0.56 -7.17
N TYR A 196 -9.29 -0.80 -6.03
CA TYR A 196 -8.71 0.28 -5.23
C TYR A 196 -7.80 1.20 -6.06
N CYS A 197 -8.08 2.50 -6.04
CA CYS A 197 -7.42 3.47 -6.89
C CYS A 197 -7.11 4.77 -6.13
N ASN A 198 -5.85 5.19 -6.10
CA ASN A 198 -5.46 6.46 -5.49
C ASN A 198 -5.73 7.64 -6.44
N ASP A 199 -5.51 7.48 -7.75
CA ASP A 199 -5.71 8.56 -8.73
C ASP A 199 -7.16 9.07 -8.74
N GLY A 200 -8.14 8.20 -8.46
CA GLY A 200 -9.53 8.63 -8.27
C GLY A 200 -9.68 9.69 -7.18
N PHE A 201 -8.97 9.53 -6.07
CA PHE A 201 -8.99 10.49 -4.97
C PHE A 201 -8.15 11.75 -5.24
N THR A 202 -7.11 11.65 -6.06
CA THR A 202 -6.36 12.81 -6.56
C THR A 202 -7.24 13.66 -7.49
N VAL A 203 -8.01 13.01 -8.38
CA VAL A 203 -9.00 13.71 -9.22
C VAL A 203 -10.12 14.30 -8.37
N ALA A 204 -10.59 13.60 -7.32
CA ALA A 204 -11.59 14.14 -6.39
C ALA A 204 -11.07 15.38 -5.62
N GLU A 205 -9.79 15.40 -5.25
CA GLU A 205 -9.11 16.59 -4.69
C GLU A 205 -9.20 17.77 -5.67
N ALA A 206 -8.84 17.57 -6.94
CA ALA A 206 -8.96 18.59 -7.98
C ALA A 206 -10.41 19.09 -8.15
N VAL A 207 -11.41 18.19 -8.07
CA VAL A 207 -12.84 18.57 -8.09
C VAL A 207 -13.18 19.46 -6.90
N ILE A 208 -12.74 19.12 -5.68
CA ILE A 208 -12.97 19.93 -4.47
C ILE A 208 -12.42 21.35 -4.67
N GLU A 209 -11.16 21.45 -5.12
CA GLU A 209 -10.51 22.75 -5.31
C GLU A 209 -11.22 23.60 -6.39
N ARG A 210 -11.55 22.98 -7.53
CA ARG A 210 -12.21 23.68 -8.64
C ARG A 210 -13.61 24.17 -8.25
N VAL A 211 -14.41 23.33 -7.61
CA VAL A 211 -15.81 23.65 -7.27
C VAL A 211 -15.89 24.63 -6.10
N SER A 212 -15.04 24.46 -5.08
CA SER A 212 -15.06 25.33 -3.90
C SER A 212 -14.32 26.66 -4.11
N GLY A 213 -13.38 26.72 -5.06
CA GLY A 213 -12.46 27.86 -5.25
C GLY A 213 -11.42 28.00 -4.11
N LYS A 214 -11.24 26.98 -3.28
CA LYS A 214 -10.30 26.93 -2.15
C LYS A 214 -9.26 25.86 -2.37
N SER A 215 -8.09 25.98 -1.74
CA SER A 215 -7.17 24.87 -1.65
C SER A 215 -7.81 23.69 -0.89
N PHE A 216 -7.43 22.46 -1.20
CA PHE A 216 -7.91 21.27 -0.50
C PHE A 216 -7.67 21.38 1.02
N SER A 217 -6.51 21.90 1.42
CA SER A 217 -6.15 22.13 2.82
C SER A 217 -7.10 23.11 3.53
N ASP A 218 -7.39 24.26 2.88
CA ASP A 218 -8.28 25.29 3.46
C ASP A 218 -9.70 24.79 3.55
N PHE A 219 -10.16 24.03 2.53
CA PHE A 219 -11.48 23.44 2.52
C PHE A 219 -11.66 22.46 3.68
N LEU A 220 -10.71 21.53 3.86
CA LEU A 220 -10.72 20.58 4.98
C LEU A 220 -10.70 21.28 6.33
N GLN A 221 -9.84 22.30 6.48
CA GLN A 221 -9.75 23.05 7.74
C GLN A 221 -11.08 23.71 8.10
N GLU A 222 -11.75 24.33 7.14
CA GLU A 222 -13.02 25.06 7.37
C GLU A 222 -14.21 24.10 7.56
N LYS A 223 -14.35 23.12 6.67
CA LYS A 223 -15.55 22.31 6.55
C LYS A 223 -15.55 21.05 7.41
N VAL A 224 -14.36 20.53 7.76
CA VAL A 224 -14.23 19.26 8.48
C VAL A 224 -13.47 19.42 9.80
N PHE A 225 -12.20 19.89 9.77
CA PHE A 225 -11.36 19.88 10.97
C PHE A 225 -11.92 20.77 12.06
N SER A 226 -12.24 22.02 11.74
CA SER A 226 -12.82 22.98 12.72
C SER A 226 -14.16 22.53 13.26
N LYS A 227 -14.98 21.83 12.47
CA LYS A 227 -16.31 21.36 12.88
C LYS A 227 -16.26 20.20 13.88
N LEU A 228 -15.22 19.36 13.78
CA LEU A 228 -15.04 18.18 14.62
C LEU A 228 -13.96 18.39 15.70
N GLY A 229 -13.32 19.56 15.77
CA GLY A 229 -12.25 19.87 16.74
C GLY A 229 -11.01 18.99 16.54
N LEU A 230 -10.58 18.79 15.27
CA LEU A 230 -9.42 18.00 14.91
C LEU A 230 -8.16 18.88 14.93
N ASP A 231 -7.74 19.26 16.12
CA ASP A 231 -6.70 20.28 16.32
C ASP A 231 -5.29 19.81 15.92
N ASN A 232 -5.06 18.51 15.82
CA ASN A 232 -3.76 17.91 15.45
C ASN A 232 -3.83 17.16 14.12
N THR A 233 -4.82 17.48 13.27
CA THR A 233 -4.94 16.94 11.92
C THR A 233 -4.61 18.02 10.90
N SER A 234 -3.84 17.67 9.86
CA SER A 234 -3.44 18.60 8.79
C SER A 234 -3.08 17.86 7.50
N THR A 235 -3.09 18.59 6.38
CA THR A 235 -2.41 18.13 5.16
C THR A 235 -0.90 18.14 5.41
N TYR A 236 -0.21 17.08 5.03
CA TYR A 236 1.17 16.82 5.45
C TYR A 236 1.29 16.82 6.99
N TYR A 237 2.39 17.36 7.50
CA TYR A 237 2.57 17.71 8.92
C TYR A 237 2.35 19.20 9.10
N ARG A 238 1.80 19.57 10.26
CA ARG A 238 1.63 20.99 10.61
C ARG A 238 2.99 21.69 10.55
N GLU A 239 3.03 22.84 9.90
CA GLU A 239 4.25 23.61 9.75
C GLU A 239 4.86 23.98 11.13
N GLY A 240 6.18 23.80 11.26
CA GLY A 240 6.91 24.02 12.50
C GLY A 240 6.67 22.99 13.61
N ASN A 241 5.80 21.99 13.41
CA ASN A 241 5.57 20.96 14.41
C ASN A 241 6.77 20.01 14.52
N GLN A 242 7.38 19.95 15.70
CA GLN A 242 8.47 19.02 16.03
C GLN A 242 7.96 17.74 16.70
N ASN A 243 6.67 17.67 17.06
CA ASN A 243 6.05 16.51 17.68
C ASN A 243 5.52 15.54 16.60
N ILE A 244 6.44 15.00 15.81
CA ILE A 244 6.18 14.06 14.71
C ILE A 244 6.86 12.74 15.03
N ALA A 245 6.18 11.62 14.81
CA ALA A 245 6.77 10.30 14.92
C ALA A 245 7.74 10.05 13.78
N ARG A 246 9.02 9.85 14.09
CA ARG A 246 10.06 9.51 13.11
C ARG A 246 10.14 7.97 12.94
N VAL A 247 10.49 7.55 11.75
CA VAL A 247 10.67 6.13 11.41
C VAL A 247 12.16 5.81 11.35
N TYR A 248 12.54 4.60 11.76
CA TYR A 248 13.92 4.16 11.86
C TYR A 248 14.08 2.77 11.22
N GLN A 249 15.24 2.51 10.63
CA GLN A 249 15.60 1.17 10.20
C GLN A 249 16.27 0.41 11.35
N GLY A 250 15.69 -0.74 11.72
CA GLY A 250 16.22 -1.57 12.80
C GLY A 250 16.40 -0.78 14.11
N ASP A 251 17.54 -0.99 14.77
CA ASP A 251 17.89 -0.34 16.04
C ASP A 251 18.67 0.98 15.88
N GLY A 252 18.76 1.50 14.64
CA GLY A 252 19.48 2.74 14.33
C GLY A 252 18.96 3.97 15.09
N LEU A 253 19.84 4.97 15.28
CA LEU A 253 19.50 6.26 15.88
C LEU A 253 19.18 7.33 14.85
N VAL A 254 19.59 7.13 13.61
CA VAL A 254 19.31 8.04 12.49
C VAL A 254 17.93 7.72 11.94
N PRO A 255 16.99 8.68 11.95
CA PRO A 255 15.67 8.45 11.37
C PRO A 255 15.74 8.48 9.85
N LEU A 256 14.81 7.77 9.19
CA LEU A 256 14.55 7.98 7.79
C LEU A 256 14.15 9.44 7.52
N PRO A 257 14.40 9.99 6.32
CA PRO A 257 13.84 11.27 5.93
C PRO A 257 12.33 11.31 6.16
N ILE A 258 11.80 12.49 6.47
CA ILE A 258 10.35 12.66 6.63
C ILE A 258 9.68 12.33 5.28
N GLU A 259 8.69 11.44 5.32
CA GLU A 259 7.86 11.14 4.16
C GLU A 259 6.78 12.19 3.99
N TYR A 260 6.79 12.86 2.85
CA TYR A 260 5.68 13.67 2.38
C TYR A 260 4.90 12.88 1.34
N VAL A 261 3.66 12.56 1.66
CA VAL A 261 2.73 11.88 0.75
C VAL A 261 1.99 12.95 -0.04
N ASN A 262 2.44 13.21 -1.28
CA ASN A 262 1.93 14.31 -2.12
C ASN A 262 0.55 14.00 -2.73
N ILE A 263 0.11 12.75 -2.69
CA ILE A 263 -1.27 12.34 -3.01
C ILE A 263 -2.22 12.72 -1.87
N LEU A 264 -2.43 14.02 -1.63
CA LEU A 264 -3.09 14.52 -0.42
C LEU A 264 -4.48 13.95 -0.19
N GLY A 265 -5.36 14.05 -1.16
CA GLY A 265 -6.74 13.55 -1.07
C GLY A 265 -6.84 12.03 -0.91
N SER A 266 -5.76 11.33 -1.22
CA SER A 266 -5.69 9.87 -1.14
C SER A 266 -4.97 9.35 0.11
N GLY A 267 -3.91 10.07 0.59
CA GLY A 267 -3.03 9.53 1.61
C GLY A 267 -2.18 10.54 2.38
N GLY A 268 -2.25 11.85 2.07
CA GLY A 268 -1.30 12.84 2.56
C GLY A 268 -1.69 13.58 3.85
N LEU A 269 -2.72 13.13 4.57
CA LEU A 269 -3.08 13.74 5.85
C LEU A 269 -2.29 13.10 7.00
N SER A 270 -1.95 13.93 7.99
CA SER A 270 -1.34 13.51 9.26
C SER A 270 -2.27 13.82 10.42
N SER A 271 -2.28 12.96 11.45
CA SER A 271 -3.21 13.06 12.55
C SER A 271 -2.66 12.41 13.83
N THR A 272 -3.48 12.39 14.87
CA THR A 272 -3.31 11.61 16.10
C THR A 272 -4.43 10.57 16.24
N ALA A 273 -4.25 9.54 17.05
CA ALA A 273 -5.32 8.57 17.30
C ALA A 273 -6.55 9.22 17.95
N ILE A 274 -6.37 10.25 18.78
CA ILE A 274 -7.47 11.02 19.38
C ILE A 274 -8.29 11.73 18.30
N ASP A 275 -7.65 12.44 17.38
CA ASP A 275 -8.37 13.18 16.34
C ASP A 275 -9.04 12.22 15.33
N LEU A 276 -8.46 11.05 15.06
CA LEU A 276 -9.14 10.03 14.28
C LEU A 276 -10.41 9.50 14.97
N CYS A 277 -10.37 9.29 16.29
CA CYS A 277 -11.58 8.94 17.05
C CYS A 277 -12.63 10.07 17.01
N LYS A 278 -12.21 11.33 17.12
CA LYS A 278 -13.12 12.49 16.96
C LYS A 278 -13.70 12.56 15.55
N PHE A 279 -12.92 12.24 14.50
CA PHE A 279 -13.47 12.17 13.15
C PHE A 279 -14.60 11.16 13.04
N GLY A 280 -14.54 10.04 13.76
CA GLY A 280 -15.63 9.06 13.80
C GLY A 280 -16.99 9.65 14.24
N GLU A 281 -16.99 10.77 14.99
CA GLU A 281 -18.23 11.48 15.39
C GLU A 281 -19.00 12.06 14.17
N ILE A 282 -18.36 12.14 13.00
CA ILE A 282 -19.03 12.52 11.74
C ILE A 282 -20.24 11.61 11.44
N LEU A 283 -20.17 10.32 11.85
CA LEU A 283 -21.25 9.35 11.67
C LEU A 283 -22.27 9.35 12.82
N GLN A 284 -22.02 10.09 13.88
CA GLN A 284 -22.80 10.10 15.12
C GLN A 284 -23.49 11.44 15.38
N SER A 285 -23.22 12.44 14.54
CA SER A 285 -23.77 13.79 14.65
C SER A 285 -23.95 14.41 13.26
N GLU A 286 -24.76 15.47 13.15
CA GLU A 286 -24.93 16.24 11.91
C GLU A 286 -24.05 17.50 11.87
N ALA A 287 -22.91 17.47 12.55
CA ALA A 287 -22.00 18.61 12.61
C ALA A 287 -21.37 18.95 11.24
N VAL A 288 -21.18 17.95 10.37
CA VAL A 288 -20.58 18.08 9.03
C VAL A 288 -21.55 17.67 7.94
N LEU A 289 -22.15 16.49 8.05
CA LEU A 289 -23.04 15.88 7.05
C LEU A 289 -24.44 15.67 7.60
N ASN A 290 -25.48 15.99 6.83
CA ASN A 290 -26.84 15.67 7.17
C ASN A 290 -27.18 14.18 6.95
N GLN A 291 -28.36 13.72 7.39
CA GLN A 291 -28.76 12.31 7.31
C GLN A 291 -28.73 11.73 5.90
N ALA A 292 -29.08 12.50 4.88
CA ALA A 292 -29.05 12.04 3.50
C ALA A 292 -27.60 11.77 3.04
N MET A 293 -26.67 12.64 3.40
CA MET A 293 -25.24 12.47 3.08
C MET A 293 -24.59 11.37 3.92
N LEU A 294 -24.98 11.21 5.18
CA LEU A 294 -24.54 10.08 6.01
C LEU A 294 -24.95 8.73 5.40
N PHE A 295 -26.20 8.66 4.88
CA PHE A 295 -26.65 7.45 4.17
C PHE A 295 -25.81 7.20 2.91
N GLU A 296 -25.57 8.22 2.06
CA GLU A 296 -24.71 8.08 0.88
C GLU A 296 -23.29 7.64 1.25
N TYR A 297 -22.75 8.17 2.36
CA TYR A 297 -21.39 7.92 2.82
C TYR A 297 -21.14 6.46 3.26
N THR A 298 -22.18 5.82 3.80
CA THR A 298 -22.09 4.52 4.48
C THR A 298 -22.85 3.39 3.80
N LYS A 299 -23.58 3.65 2.69
CA LYS A 299 -24.24 2.58 1.93
C LYS A 299 -23.25 1.80 1.07
N PRO A 300 -23.53 0.52 0.71
CA PRO A 300 -22.72 -0.26 -0.21
C PRO A 300 -22.52 0.44 -1.56
N GLN A 301 -21.27 0.50 -2.05
CA GLN A 301 -20.87 1.28 -3.22
C GLN A 301 -20.05 0.46 -4.24
N TYR A 302 -19.86 -0.82 -4.04
CA TYR A 302 -19.02 -1.66 -4.92
C TYR A 302 -19.67 -1.93 -6.28
N GLY A 303 -18.87 -2.14 -7.32
CA GLY A 303 -19.33 -2.51 -8.65
C GLY A 303 -19.82 -3.97 -8.73
N PRO A 304 -20.65 -4.29 -9.72
CA PRO A 304 -21.33 -5.59 -9.82
C PRO A 304 -20.40 -6.79 -9.99
N LEU A 305 -19.17 -6.58 -10.51
CA LEU A 305 -18.19 -7.65 -10.74
C LEU A 305 -17.13 -7.78 -9.64
N THR A 306 -17.29 -7.10 -8.50
CA THR A 306 -16.27 -7.12 -7.42
C THR A 306 -15.99 -8.54 -6.91
N VAL A 307 -17.02 -9.38 -6.78
CA VAL A 307 -16.86 -10.82 -6.44
C VAL A 307 -17.87 -11.64 -7.23
N PRO A 308 -17.42 -12.72 -7.92
CA PRO A 308 -18.31 -13.56 -8.74
C PRO A 308 -19.33 -14.35 -7.94
N ALA A 309 -19.03 -14.66 -6.66
CA ALA A 309 -19.88 -15.45 -5.78
C ALA A 309 -19.69 -15.03 -4.33
N GLY A 310 -20.79 -15.05 -3.55
CA GLY A 310 -20.76 -14.65 -2.15
C GLY A 310 -20.84 -13.14 -1.92
N GLU A 311 -20.52 -12.72 -0.71
CA GLU A 311 -20.44 -11.31 -0.33
C GLU A 311 -19.01 -10.79 -0.51
N PRO A 312 -18.79 -9.55 -1.03
CA PRO A 312 -17.46 -8.98 -1.11
C PRO A 312 -16.89 -8.73 0.29
N LEU A 313 -15.65 -9.15 0.53
CA LEU A 313 -14.94 -8.85 1.77
C LEU A 313 -14.81 -7.34 1.94
N PHE A 314 -14.38 -6.65 0.88
CA PHE A 314 -14.32 -5.19 0.85
C PHE A 314 -15.68 -4.64 0.40
N ASN A 315 -16.57 -4.47 1.36
CA ASN A 315 -17.88 -3.87 1.10
C ASN A 315 -17.78 -2.33 1.21
N VAL A 316 -17.14 -1.75 0.21
CA VAL A 316 -16.76 -0.34 0.18
C VAL A 316 -17.94 0.62 0.31
N GLY A 317 -17.70 1.73 1.04
CA GLY A 317 -18.50 2.95 1.00
C GLY A 317 -17.80 4.02 0.17
N LEU A 318 -18.23 5.27 0.29
CA LEU A 318 -17.49 6.39 -0.30
C LEU A 318 -16.23 6.64 0.54
N GLY A 319 -15.08 6.16 0.05
CA GLY A 319 -13.79 6.22 0.76
C GLY A 319 -13.57 5.17 1.84
N TRP A 320 -14.59 4.49 2.33
CA TRP A 320 -14.48 3.41 3.31
C TRP A 320 -14.09 2.09 2.66
N ASP A 321 -13.20 1.30 3.29
CA ASP A 321 -12.89 -0.06 2.85
C ASP A 321 -14.02 -1.03 3.25
N TYR A 322 -14.56 -0.81 4.45
CA TYR A 322 -15.66 -1.59 5.01
C TYR A 322 -16.72 -0.68 5.58
N ILE A 323 -17.94 -0.79 5.08
CA ILE A 323 -19.12 -0.22 5.73
C ILE A 323 -19.69 -1.16 6.79
N GLN A 324 -19.23 -2.41 6.79
CA GLN A 324 -19.49 -3.40 7.80
C GLN A 324 -18.37 -4.45 7.81
N VAL A 325 -17.55 -4.46 8.85
CA VAL A 325 -16.53 -5.50 9.06
C VAL A 325 -17.24 -6.81 9.38
N HIS A 326 -16.96 -7.84 8.57
CA HIS A 326 -17.75 -9.07 8.54
C HIS A 326 -17.78 -9.83 9.87
N GLN A 327 -16.64 -9.96 10.54
CA GLN A 327 -16.52 -10.70 11.80
C GLN A 327 -17.44 -10.20 12.93
N PHE A 328 -17.87 -8.95 12.87
CA PHE A 328 -18.80 -8.36 13.85
C PHE A 328 -20.27 -8.45 13.40
N LYS A 329 -20.52 -8.66 12.10
CA LYS A 329 -21.86 -8.76 11.51
C LYS A 329 -22.68 -9.87 12.15
N SER A 330 -22.08 -11.04 12.41
CA SER A 330 -22.73 -12.19 13.04
C SER A 330 -23.24 -11.90 14.45
N GLN A 331 -22.69 -10.87 15.13
CA GLN A 331 -23.08 -10.41 16.45
C GLN A 331 -24.09 -9.24 16.39
N GLY A 332 -24.54 -8.85 15.18
CA GLY A 332 -25.45 -7.71 14.99
C GLY A 332 -24.79 -6.36 15.18
N ILE A 333 -23.45 -6.29 15.17
CA ILE A 333 -22.66 -5.06 15.39
C ILE A 333 -22.20 -4.55 14.04
N ASN A 334 -22.48 -3.27 13.73
CA ASN A 334 -22.03 -2.62 12.50
C ASN A 334 -20.74 -1.82 12.76
N VAL A 335 -19.63 -2.32 12.22
CA VAL A 335 -18.32 -1.67 12.29
C VAL A 335 -17.93 -1.17 10.91
N LEU A 336 -17.81 0.15 10.77
CA LEU A 336 -17.16 0.75 9.61
C LEU A 336 -15.66 0.78 9.84
N ALA A 337 -14.89 0.55 8.77
CA ALA A 337 -13.44 0.53 8.89
C ALA A 337 -12.74 1.20 7.70
N LYS A 338 -11.65 1.89 8.01
CA LYS A 338 -10.70 2.39 7.02
C LYS A 338 -9.29 2.14 7.51
N ASN A 339 -8.50 1.46 6.67
CA ASN A 339 -7.08 1.32 6.90
C ASN A 339 -6.29 2.43 6.20
N GLY A 340 -5.06 2.63 6.62
CA GLY A 340 -4.09 3.49 5.97
C GLY A 340 -2.71 2.86 5.96
N GLY A 341 -2.00 3.03 4.84
CA GLY A 341 -0.61 2.65 4.70
C GLY A 341 0.10 3.64 3.81
N THR A 342 1.34 3.98 4.19
CA THR A 342 2.32 4.67 3.39
C THR A 342 3.59 3.82 3.36
N LEU A 343 4.70 4.33 2.84
CA LEU A 343 5.97 3.60 2.93
C LEU A 343 6.49 3.54 4.38
N GLN A 344 6.11 4.51 5.22
CA GLN A 344 6.63 4.65 6.58
C GLN A 344 5.59 4.46 7.70
N TYR A 345 4.28 4.46 7.41
CA TYR A 345 3.23 4.42 8.44
C TYR A 345 2.13 3.43 8.11
N ASN A 346 1.54 2.81 9.16
CA ASN A 346 0.34 1.99 9.04
C ASN A 346 -0.71 2.41 10.08
N SER A 347 -1.97 2.45 9.70
CA SER A 347 -3.05 2.93 10.56
C SER A 347 -4.36 2.15 10.36
N GLN A 348 -5.23 2.22 11.36
CA GLN A 348 -6.59 1.66 11.33
C GLN A 348 -7.53 2.54 12.12
N LEU A 349 -8.70 2.80 11.55
CA LEU A 349 -9.85 3.43 12.23
C LEU A 349 -11.05 2.48 12.17
N TYR A 350 -11.69 2.24 13.32
CA TYR A 350 -13.00 1.61 13.48
C TYR A 350 -14.00 2.61 14.02
N VAL A 351 -15.21 2.64 13.43
CA VAL A 351 -16.32 3.47 13.86
C VAL A 351 -17.57 2.61 13.99
N LEU A 352 -18.19 2.62 15.16
CA LEU A 352 -19.44 1.94 15.48
C LEU A 352 -20.50 3.00 15.79
N PRO A 353 -21.27 3.45 14.79
CA PRO A 353 -22.17 4.58 14.98
C PRO A 353 -23.28 4.33 16.01
N LYS A 354 -23.83 3.11 16.04
CA LYS A 354 -24.92 2.74 16.96
C LYS A 354 -24.45 2.62 18.39
N GLU A 355 -23.31 1.98 18.61
CA GLU A 355 -22.69 1.77 19.91
C GLU A 355 -21.92 3.02 20.40
N ARG A 356 -21.75 4.04 19.53
CA ARG A 356 -21.02 5.28 19.79
C ARG A 356 -19.57 5.03 20.25
N ILE A 357 -18.91 4.09 19.53
CA ILE A 357 -17.52 3.68 19.79
C ILE A 357 -16.67 4.04 18.58
N ASN A 358 -15.50 4.66 18.83
CA ASN A 358 -14.46 4.91 17.83
C ASN A 358 -13.13 4.41 18.36
N ILE A 359 -12.37 3.68 17.55
CA ILE A 359 -11.05 3.14 17.90
C ILE A 359 -10.06 3.47 16.79
N ALA A 360 -8.93 4.07 17.13
CA ALA A 360 -7.88 4.39 16.18
C ALA A 360 -6.51 3.96 16.69
N VAL A 361 -5.69 3.44 15.77
CA VAL A 361 -4.30 3.06 16.02
C VAL A 361 -3.44 3.49 14.83
N ILE A 362 -2.27 4.09 15.09
CA ILE A 362 -1.30 4.45 14.07
C ILE A 362 0.09 3.99 14.51
N PHE A 363 0.85 3.40 13.59
CA PHE A 363 2.23 2.96 13.79
C PHE A 363 3.19 3.72 12.88
N ALA A 364 4.37 4.03 13.39
CA ALA A 364 5.53 4.44 12.61
C ALA A 364 6.37 3.19 12.28
N GLY A 365 6.36 2.76 11.03
CA GLY A 365 6.88 1.48 10.54
C GLY A 365 5.78 0.49 10.16
N SER A 366 6.17 -0.61 9.49
CA SER A 366 5.25 -1.66 9.05
C SER A 366 4.68 -2.44 10.24
N ALA A 367 3.35 -2.52 10.32
CA ALA A 367 2.61 -3.17 11.40
C ALA A 367 1.26 -3.72 10.89
N LYS A 368 0.54 -4.42 11.76
CA LYS A 368 -0.82 -4.94 11.51
C LYS A 368 -1.86 -4.22 12.38
N PRO A 369 -2.17 -2.94 12.13
CA PRO A 369 -3.04 -2.15 13.01
C PRO A 369 -4.47 -2.72 13.11
N ALA A 370 -4.98 -3.39 12.06
CA ALA A 370 -6.29 -4.06 12.12
C ALA A 370 -6.35 -5.14 13.21
N ALA A 371 -5.29 -5.94 13.39
CA ALA A 371 -5.25 -6.95 14.44
C ALA A 371 -5.25 -6.32 15.85
N VAL A 372 -4.68 -5.12 15.97
CA VAL A 372 -4.68 -4.36 17.25
C VAL A 372 -6.07 -3.78 17.52
N THR A 373 -6.71 -3.14 16.53
CA THR A 373 -8.08 -2.62 16.71
C THR A 373 -9.09 -3.73 16.97
N ASP A 374 -8.94 -4.92 16.36
CA ASP A 374 -9.75 -6.10 16.64
C ASP A 374 -9.62 -6.53 18.12
N ALA A 375 -8.40 -6.63 18.63
CA ALA A 375 -8.16 -7.02 20.01
C ALA A 375 -8.77 -6.01 20.99
N ILE A 376 -8.62 -4.71 20.72
CA ILE A 376 -9.20 -3.64 21.54
C ILE A 376 -10.74 -3.71 21.51
N LEU A 377 -11.32 -3.84 20.30
CA LEU A 377 -12.77 -3.83 20.14
C LEU A 377 -13.41 -5.05 20.82
N TRP A 378 -12.87 -6.26 20.64
CA TRP A 378 -13.40 -7.44 21.31
C TRP A 378 -13.34 -7.31 22.83
N ALA A 379 -12.22 -6.83 23.38
CA ALA A 379 -12.11 -6.61 24.83
C ALA A 379 -13.15 -5.59 25.33
N LEU A 380 -13.37 -4.50 24.59
CA LEU A 380 -14.36 -3.47 24.93
C LEU A 380 -15.79 -4.02 24.88
N LEU A 381 -16.13 -4.78 23.83
CA LEU A 381 -17.46 -5.36 23.67
C LEU A 381 -17.78 -6.36 24.80
N GLU A 382 -16.79 -7.19 25.17
CA GLU A 382 -16.90 -8.15 26.29
C GLU A 382 -17.01 -7.42 27.63
N GLU A 383 -16.16 -6.42 27.89
CA GLU A 383 -16.15 -5.62 29.13
C GLU A 383 -17.48 -4.87 29.35
N LYS A 384 -18.11 -4.40 28.25
CA LYS A 384 -19.43 -3.73 28.30
C LYS A 384 -20.61 -4.70 28.22
N GLY A 385 -20.37 -6.00 28.09
CA GLY A 385 -21.42 -7.02 27.97
C GLY A 385 -22.26 -6.91 26.67
N ILE A 386 -21.68 -6.30 25.61
CA ILE A 386 -22.35 -6.10 24.31
C ILE A 386 -22.29 -7.37 23.46
N ALA A 387 -21.13 -8.00 23.37
CA ALA A 387 -20.91 -9.24 22.63
C ALA A 387 -19.73 -10.03 23.17
N GLN A 388 -19.69 -11.33 22.82
CA GLN A 388 -18.58 -12.23 23.12
C GLN A 388 -17.86 -12.60 21.82
N LYS A 389 -16.53 -12.69 21.86
CA LYS A 389 -15.77 -13.13 20.68
C LYS A 389 -16.16 -14.57 20.31
N PRO A 390 -16.56 -14.83 19.04
CA PRO A 390 -16.94 -16.18 18.62
C PRO A 390 -15.79 -17.16 18.76
N ILE A 391 -16.11 -18.38 19.18
CA ILE A 391 -15.15 -19.50 19.15
C ILE A 391 -15.11 -19.99 17.69
N PRO A 392 -13.92 -20.11 17.07
CA PRO A 392 -13.81 -20.64 15.72
C PRO A 392 -14.45 -22.03 15.60
N ALA A 393 -15.24 -22.24 14.54
CA ALA A 393 -15.80 -23.54 14.25
C ALA A 393 -14.69 -24.55 13.89
N ALA A 394 -14.92 -25.84 14.17
CA ALA A 394 -14.03 -26.88 13.71
C ALA A 394 -13.98 -26.90 12.17
N LEU A 395 -12.81 -27.19 11.61
CA LEU A 395 -12.68 -27.34 10.17
C LEU A 395 -13.47 -28.58 9.68
N PRO A 396 -14.07 -28.52 8.47
CA PRO A 396 -14.72 -29.65 7.85
C PRO A 396 -13.76 -30.83 7.60
N GLU A 397 -14.29 -32.04 7.27
CA GLU A 397 -13.47 -33.22 7.01
C GLU A 397 -12.78 -33.15 5.63
N ASP A 398 -11.64 -33.84 5.49
CA ASP A 398 -10.91 -33.93 4.23
C ASP A 398 -11.74 -34.65 3.18
N ALA A 399 -11.73 -34.13 1.97
CA ALA A 399 -12.45 -34.68 0.84
C ALA A 399 -11.57 -34.80 -0.42
N ARG A 400 -12.06 -35.50 -1.40
CA ARG A 400 -11.42 -35.58 -2.71
C ARG A 400 -11.84 -34.40 -3.58
N VAL A 401 -10.89 -33.86 -4.35
CA VAL A 401 -11.16 -32.80 -5.33
C VAL A 401 -12.12 -33.31 -6.40
N PRO A 402 -13.26 -32.67 -6.62
CA PRO A 402 -14.23 -33.08 -7.65
C PRO A 402 -13.62 -33.01 -9.06
N ASP A 403 -14.00 -33.97 -9.93
CA ASP A 403 -13.54 -34.01 -11.33
C ASP A 403 -13.90 -32.72 -12.12
N SER A 404 -14.98 -32.05 -11.76
CA SER A 404 -15.39 -30.77 -12.34
C SER A 404 -14.34 -29.63 -12.13
N MET A 405 -13.45 -29.79 -11.17
CA MET A 405 -12.41 -28.81 -10.86
C MET A 405 -11.17 -28.91 -11.77
N LYS A 406 -11.03 -29.99 -12.57
CA LYS A 406 -9.91 -30.15 -13.52
C LYS A 406 -9.76 -28.98 -14.49
N GLY A 407 -10.86 -28.34 -14.87
CA GLY A 407 -10.84 -27.16 -15.74
C GLY A 407 -10.20 -25.92 -15.13
N PHE A 408 -9.91 -25.92 -13.82
CA PHE A 408 -9.26 -24.81 -13.12
C PHE A 408 -7.73 -24.91 -13.10
N GLU A 409 -7.12 -26.04 -13.47
CA GLU A 409 -5.66 -26.14 -13.58
C GLU A 409 -5.11 -25.16 -14.62
N GLY A 410 -3.93 -24.60 -14.36
CA GLY A 410 -3.23 -23.68 -15.26
C GLY A 410 -2.55 -22.51 -14.56
N PHE A 411 -2.25 -21.46 -15.34
CA PHE A 411 -1.58 -20.26 -14.84
C PHE A 411 -2.59 -19.22 -14.36
N TYR A 412 -2.20 -18.49 -13.31
CA TYR A 412 -3.01 -17.47 -12.65
C TYR A 412 -2.19 -16.22 -12.38
N ALA A 413 -2.80 -15.06 -12.53
CA ALA A 413 -2.29 -13.81 -12.01
C ALA A 413 -2.82 -13.58 -10.59
N SER A 414 -1.99 -13.03 -9.70
CA SER A 414 -2.34 -12.68 -8.33
C SER A 414 -1.57 -11.44 -7.87
N GLY A 415 -1.86 -10.94 -6.68
CA GLY A 415 -1.09 -9.88 -6.03
C GLY A 415 0.35 -10.27 -5.70
N ASP A 416 0.60 -11.58 -5.54
CA ASP A 416 1.94 -12.15 -5.30
C ASP A 416 2.66 -12.54 -6.61
N GLY A 417 2.16 -12.08 -7.77
CA GLY A 417 2.72 -12.37 -9.09
C GLY A 417 2.04 -13.54 -9.79
N ILE A 418 2.79 -14.26 -10.63
CA ILE A 418 2.28 -15.41 -11.37
C ILE A 418 2.30 -16.67 -10.52
N ALA A 419 1.18 -17.39 -10.53
CA ALA A 419 1.05 -18.70 -9.91
C ALA A 419 0.66 -19.78 -10.93
N LYS A 420 1.02 -21.02 -10.68
CA LYS A 420 0.54 -22.23 -11.36
C LYS A 420 -0.29 -23.05 -10.39
N MET A 421 -1.51 -23.39 -10.78
CA MET A 421 -2.42 -24.24 -9.99
C MET A 421 -2.51 -25.62 -10.63
N GLU A 422 -2.30 -26.65 -9.82
CA GLU A 422 -2.39 -28.06 -10.24
C GLU A 422 -3.11 -28.88 -9.15
N ILE A 423 -3.91 -29.86 -9.55
CA ILE A 423 -4.51 -30.79 -8.60
C ILE A 423 -3.40 -31.67 -8.01
N SER A 424 -3.37 -31.87 -6.69
CA SER A 424 -2.37 -32.71 -6.03
C SER A 424 -2.45 -34.16 -6.52
N GLY A 425 -1.30 -34.86 -6.52
CA GLY A 425 -1.23 -36.24 -7.04
C GLY A 425 -2.10 -37.24 -6.30
N ASP A 426 -2.43 -37.00 -5.03
CA ASP A 426 -3.37 -37.79 -4.21
C ASP A 426 -4.83 -37.36 -4.39
N GLN A 427 -5.08 -36.30 -5.18
CA GLN A 427 -6.39 -35.69 -5.45
C GLN A 427 -7.13 -35.21 -4.20
N LYS A 428 -6.39 -34.83 -3.15
CA LYS A 428 -6.96 -34.28 -1.91
C LYS A 428 -6.88 -32.77 -1.81
N GLY A 429 -6.29 -32.11 -2.78
CA GLY A 429 -6.16 -30.65 -2.76
C GLY A 429 -5.64 -30.09 -4.08
N VAL A 430 -5.32 -28.81 -4.05
CA VAL A 430 -4.65 -28.10 -5.14
C VAL A 430 -3.31 -27.53 -4.65
N VAL A 431 -2.31 -27.60 -5.51
CA VAL A 431 -0.97 -27.05 -5.28
C VAL A 431 -0.88 -25.72 -6.01
N LEU A 432 -0.56 -24.67 -5.27
CA LEU A 432 -0.18 -23.36 -5.84
C LEU A 432 1.33 -23.25 -5.82
N SER A 433 1.91 -23.09 -7.00
CA SER A 433 3.35 -22.86 -7.20
C SER A 433 3.56 -21.46 -7.74
N THR A 434 4.57 -20.73 -7.23
CA THR A 434 4.92 -19.38 -7.69
C THR A 434 6.23 -19.40 -8.46
N TRP A 435 6.37 -18.50 -9.44
CA TRP A 435 7.59 -18.36 -10.22
C TRP A 435 8.67 -17.63 -9.43
N ASN A 436 9.87 -18.22 -9.32
CA ASN A 436 11.01 -17.64 -8.60
C ASN A 436 12.07 -17.00 -9.52
N GLY A 437 11.74 -16.79 -10.80
CA GLY A 437 12.64 -16.32 -11.83
C GLY A 437 13.30 -17.44 -12.65
N LYS A 438 13.16 -18.71 -12.25
CA LYS A 438 13.75 -19.89 -12.93
C LYS A 438 12.77 -21.02 -13.10
N VAL A 439 12.02 -21.34 -12.05
CA VAL A 439 11.07 -22.47 -12.01
C VAL A 439 9.88 -22.11 -11.15
N PHE A 440 8.76 -22.85 -11.36
CA PHE A 440 7.62 -22.80 -10.44
C PHE A 440 7.94 -23.66 -9.21
N GLU A 441 7.97 -23.04 -8.04
CA GLU A 441 8.16 -23.72 -6.75
C GLU A 441 6.83 -23.81 -6.00
N SER A 442 6.53 -24.99 -5.45
CA SER A 442 5.34 -25.19 -4.60
C SER A 442 5.40 -24.28 -3.38
N LYS A 443 4.43 -23.39 -3.23
CA LYS A 443 4.32 -22.44 -2.12
C LYS A 443 3.33 -22.92 -1.08
N VAL A 444 2.16 -23.41 -1.51
CA VAL A 444 1.11 -23.86 -0.62
C VAL A 444 0.30 -25.01 -1.24
N VAL A 445 -0.14 -25.91 -0.38
CA VAL A 445 -1.15 -26.92 -0.71
C VAL A 445 -2.44 -26.56 0.01
N LEU A 446 -3.50 -26.36 -0.75
CA LEU A 446 -4.83 -26.10 -0.24
C LEU A 446 -5.61 -27.43 -0.20
N VAL A 447 -6.01 -27.88 0.99
CA VAL A 447 -6.68 -29.16 1.20
C VAL A 447 -8.17 -29.03 0.92
N CYS A 448 -8.71 -29.92 0.07
CA CYS A 448 -10.13 -29.98 -0.23
C CYS A 448 -10.90 -30.54 0.98
N LYS A 449 -12.03 -29.90 1.32
CA LYS A 449 -12.90 -30.33 2.41
C LYS A 449 -14.29 -30.71 1.88
N ASP A 450 -15.09 -31.39 2.71
CA ASP A 450 -16.41 -31.89 2.37
C ASP A 450 -17.48 -30.80 2.16
N ASP A 451 -17.19 -29.57 2.61
CA ASP A 451 -17.99 -28.38 2.30
C ASP A 451 -17.74 -27.81 0.89
N GLY A 452 -16.86 -28.46 0.10
CA GLY A 452 -16.50 -28.05 -1.26
C GLY A 452 -15.48 -26.92 -1.36
N ARG A 453 -14.91 -26.48 -0.24
CA ARG A 453 -13.84 -25.46 -0.19
C ARG A 453 -12.45 -26.10 -0.05
N PHE A 454 -11.45 -25.28 -0.28
CA PHE A 454 -10.05 -25.63 -0.10
C PHE A 454 -9.51 -24.81 1.08
N TYR A 455 -8.70 -25.42 1.94
CA TYR A 455 -8.20 -24.77 3.15
C TYR A 455 -6.69 -24.71 3.17
N SER A 456 -6.15 -23.54 3.51
CA SER A 456 -4.72 -23.35 3.75
C SER A 456 -4.31 -23.92 5.12
N PRO A 457 -3.00 -24.16 5.34
CA PRO A 457 -2.50 -24.58 6.64
C PRO A 457 -2.81 -23.60 7.78
N GLU A 458 -2.94 -22.30 7.45
CA GLU A 458 -3.26 -21.20 8.38
C GLU A 458 -4.76 -21.12 8.70
N GLY A 459 -5.59 -21.90 8.01
CA GLY A 459 -7.03 -22.03 8.27
C GLY A 459 -7.94 -21.13 7.42
N SER A 460 -7.41 -20.32 6.51
CA SER A 460 -8.24 -19.60 5.53
C SER A 460 -8.83 -20.56 4.51
N SER A 461 -10.09 -20.38 4.13
CA SER A 461 -10.71 -21.17 3.08
C SER A 461 -10.70 -20.46 1.74
N TYR A 462 -10.79 -21.26 0.67
CA TYR A 462 -10.78 -20.81 -0.71
C TYR A 462 -11.89 -21.51 -1.50
N SER A 463 -12.48 -20.81 -2.45
CA SER A 463 -13.42 -21.40 -3.41
C SER A 463 -12.98 -21.10 -4.84
N LEU A 464 -13.28 -22.04 -5.74
CA LEU A 464 -13.10 -21.84 -7.19
C LEU A 464 -14.44 -21.40 -7.79
N ALA A 465 -14.43 -20.35 -8.58
CA ALA A 465 -15.61 -19.82 -9.25
C ALA A 465 -15.32 -19.48 -10.71
N GLU A 466 -16.37 -19.46 -11.54
CA GLU A 466 -16.31 -19.01 -12.92
C GLU A 466 -17.34 -17.89 -13.13
N HIS A 467 -16.95 -16.84 -13.83
CA HIS A 467 -17.83 -15.73 -14.21
C HIS A 467 -17.56 -15.29 -15.66
N SER A 468 -18.22 -14.22 -16.11
CA SER A 468 -18.15 -13.75 -17.50
C SER A 468 -16.73 -13.44 -18.01
N ARG A 469 -15.79 -13.09 -17.12
CA ARG A 469 -14.39 -12.79 -17.47
C ARG A 469 -13.45 -13.98 -17.36
N GLY A 470 -13.81 -15.05 -16.65
CA GLY A 470 -12.97 -16.24 -16.52
C GLY A 470 -13.09 -16.94 -15.17
N LYS A 471 -12.11 -17.79 -14.88
CA LYS A 471 -12.03 -18.60 -13.67
C LYS A 471 -11.16 -17.92 -12.62
N VAL A 472 -11.63 -17.94 -11.38
CA VAL A 472 -10.97 -17.29 -10.26
C VAL A 472 -10.85 -18.18 -9.03
N LEU A 473 -9.84 -17.91 -8.21
CA LEU A 473 -9.72 -18.41 -6.84
C LEU A 473 -10.10 -17.26 -5.90
N ILE A 474 -11.09 -17.50 -5.06
CA ILE A 474 -11.60 -16.55 -4.07
C ILE A 474 -11.08 -17.02 -2.71
N VAL A 475 -10.46 -16.13 -1.94
CA VAL A 475 -10.07 -16.36 -0.55
C VAL A 475 -11.15 -15.87 0.40
N HIS A 476 -11.43 -16.66 1.44
CA HIS A 476 -12.37 -16.37 2.52
C HIS A 476 -11.61 -16.37 3.85
N PRO A 477 -11.07 -15.22 4.29
CA PRO A 477 -10.17 -15.19 5.45
C PRO A 477 -10.82 -15.63 6.76
N ASP A 478 -12.12 -15.44 6.90
CA ASP A 478 -12.92 -15.76 8.09
C ASP A 478 -13.73 -17.08 7.94
N ASN A 479 -13.50 -17.83 6.87
CA ASN A 479 -14.23 -19.06 6.52
C ASN A 479 -15.75 -18.85 6.32
N ALA A 480 -16.21 -17.61 6.24
CA ALA A 480 -17.59 -17.24 5.96
C ALA A 480 -17.87 -17.20 4.45
N ASN A 481 -18.99 -16.58 4.08
CA ASN A 481 -19.34 -16.41 2.65
C ASN A 481 -18.83 -15.09 2.07
N THR A 482 -18.02 -14.35 2.81
CA THR A 482 -17.32 -13.15 2.33
C THR A 482 -15.98 -13.53 1.75
N GLY A 483 -15.60 -12.87 0.68
CA GLY A 483 -14.31 -13.15 0.07
C GLY A 483 -13.88 -12.09 -0.91
N PHE A 484 -12.65 -12.22 -1.41
CA PHE A 484 -12.15 -11.43 -2.54
C PHE A 484 -11.38 -12.32 -3.50
N VAL A 485 -11.34 -11.92 -4.77
CA VAL A 485 -10.58 -12.65 -5.79
C VAL A 485 -9.09 -12.51 -5.51
N SER A 486 -8.44 -13.60 -5.16
CA SER A 486 -7.00 -13.65 -4.91
C SER A 486 -6.20 -14.00 -6.15
N HIS A 487 -6.77 -14.81 -7.06
CA HIS A 487 -6.11 -15.24 -8.29
C HIS A 487 -7.12 -15.30 -9.45
N GLU A 488 -6.72 -14.84 -10.62
CA GLU A 488 -7.49 -14.94 -11.87
C GLU A 488 -6.74 -15.80 -12.88
N LYS A 489 -7.42 -16.79 -13.46
CA LYS A 489 -6.82 -17.69 -14.45
C LYS A 489 -6.47 -16.92 -15.72
N LEU A 490 -5.22 -17.07 -16.17
CA LEU A 490 -4.74 -16.47 -17.40
C LEU A 490 -5.29 -17.24 -18.61
N ASN A 491 -5.78 -16.50 -19.60
CA ASN A 491 -6.25 -17.07 -20.84
C ASN A 491 -5.05 -17.44 -21.73
N ILE A 492 -5.16 -18.56 -22.45
CA ILE A 492 -4.18 -18.90 -23.48
C ILE A 492 -4.27 -17.84 -24.58
N ARG A 493 -3.14 -17.26 -24.94
CA ARG A 493 -3.02 -16.24 -25.98
C ARG A 493 -2.16 -16.73 -27.14
N ASN A 494 -2.33 -16.13 -28.31
CA ASN A 494 -1.38 -16.31 -29.40
C ASN A 494 -0.01 -15.74 -28.98
N SER A 495 1.06 -16.36 -29.48
CA SER A 495 2.40 -15.82 -29.29
C SER A 495 2.50 -14.44 -29.96
N VAL A 496 3.02 -13.49 -29.21
CA VAL A 496 3.41 -12.15 -29.67
C VAL A 496 4.91 -12.06 -29.41
N ASP A 497 5.64 -11.44 -30.32
CA ASP A 497 7.07 -11.22 -30.14
C ASP A 497 7.32 -10.36 -28.88
N ALA A 498 8.13 -10.90 -27.97
CA ALA A 498 8.47 -10.28 -26.71
C ALA A 498 9.91 -9.71 -26.66
N ASP A 499 10.65 -9.77 -27.75
CA ASP A 499 12.11 -9.43 -27.80
C ASP A 499 12.39 -7.98 -27.41
N ALA A 500 11.42 -7.07 -27.62
CA ALA A 500 11.54 -5.69 -27.16
C ALA A 500 11.62 -5.56 -25.64
N PHE A 501 11.01 -6.48 -24.90
CA PHE A 501 10.91 -6.46 -23.43
C PHE A 501 11.78 -7.50 -22.75
N SER A 502 11.74 -8.73 -23.26
CA SER A 502 12.20 -9.93 -22.55
C SER A 502 13.72 -10.06 -22.49
N GLY A 503 14.21 -10.62 -21.38
CA GLY A 503 15.64 -10.85 -21.12
C GLY A 503 16.41 -9.58 -20.76
N LYS A 504 15.72 -8.47 -20.49
CA LYS A 504 16.30 -7.16 -20.27
C LYS A 504 16.11 -6.67 -18.84
N VAL A 505 17.11 -5.90 -18.38
CA VAL A 505 17.02 -5.10 -17.16
C VAL A 505 16.83 -3.65 -17.57
N TRP A 506 15.91 -2.97 -16.90
CA TRP A 506 15.52 -1.60 -17.17
C TRP A 506 15.78 -0.71 -15.95
N VAL A 507 16.43 0.44 -16.18
CA VAL A 507 16.88 1.37 -15.13
C VAL A 507 16.13 2.70 -15.29
N PRO A 508 15.52 3.27 -14.24
CA PRO A 508 14.82 4.53 -14.35
C PRO A 508 15.78 5.69 -14.65
N VAL A 509 15.35 6.60 -15.56
CA VAL A 509 16.20 7.71 -16.03
C VAL A 509 15.63 9.10 -15.75
N ASN A 510 14.51 9.21 -15.06
CA ASN A 510 13.86 10.49 -14.75
C ASN A 510 13.23 10.53 -13.34
N MET A 511 13.89 9.90 -12.37
CA MET A 511 13.52 10.00 -10.97
C MET A 511 13.96 11.35 -10.38
N SER A 512 13.19 11.86 -9.43
CA SER A 512 13.64 12.93 -8.54
C SER A 512 14.59 12.38 -7.47
N PRO A 513 15.61 13.12 -7.02
CA PRO A 513 16.47 12.69 -5.92
C PRO A 513 15.71 12.53 -4.60
N TYR A 514 14.52 13.11 -4.49
CA TYR A 514 13.67 13.10 -3.31
C TYR A 514 12.61 12.00 -3.32
N ASP A 515 12.40 11.30 -4.44
CA ASP A 515 11.38 10.27 -4.61
C ASP A 515 11.78 8.97 -3.89
N PHE A 516 10.97 8.47 -2.95
CA PHE A 516 11.30 7.27 -2.20
C PHE A 516 11.29 5.99 -3.03
N PRO A 517 10.29 5.71 -3.87
CA PRO A 517 10.31 4.52 -4.68
C PRO A 517 11.48 4.53 -5.66
N SER A 518 12.29 3.49 -5.64
CA SER A 518 13.35 3.29 -6.63
C SER A 518 13.35 1.83 -7.04
N VAL A 519 12.96 1.56 -8.26
CA VAL A 519 12.78 0.19 -8.76
C VAL A 519 13.47 0.03 -10.09
N MET A 520 14.41 -0.92 -10.15
CA MET A 520 14.88 -1.48 -11.40
C MET A 520 13.94 -2.63 -11.81
N LEU A 521 13.72 -2.79 -13.09
CA LEU A 521 12.83 -3.82 -13.60
C LEU A 521 13.63 -4.90 -14.33
N HIS A 522 13.32 -6.16 -14.06
CA HIS A 522 13.73 -7.28 -14.90
C HIS A 522 12.50 -7.85 -15.60
N ILE A 523 12.53 -7.90 -16.92
CA ILE A 523 11.42 -8.42 -17.71
C ILE A 523 11.83 -9.73 -18.36
N ALA A 524 11.03 -10.76 -18.16
CA ALA A 524 11.24 -12.09 -18.72
C ALA A 524 10.01 -12.57 -19.51
N ALA A 525 10.21 -13.51 -20.43
CA ALA A 525 9.12 -14.31 -21.02
C ALA A 525 9.41 -15.78 -20.73
N ILE A 526 8.36 -16.57 -20.52
CA ILE A 526 8.48 -18.02 -20.32
C ILE A 526 7.74 -18.76 -21.43
N PRO A 527 8.34 -19.84 -21.96
CA PRO A 527 7.76 -20.58 -23.10
C PRO A 527 6.38 -21.16 -22.81
N GLU A 528 6.11 -21.52 -21.56
CA GLU A 528 4.84 -22.11 -21.11
C GLU A 528 3.67 -21.10 -21.12
N LEU A 529 3.94 -19.79 -21.24
CA LEU A 529 2.93 -18.75 -21.20
C LEU A 529 3.11 -17.77 -22.38
N PRO A 530 2.88 -18.20 -23.63
CA PRO A 530 3.05 -17.36 -24.80
C PRO A 530 2.10 -16.15 -24.79
N GLY A 531 2.56 -15.02 -25.31
CA GLY A 531 1.79 -13.76 -25.35
C GLY A 531 1.76 -13.00 -24.01
N TYR A 532 2.61 -13.37 -23.07
CA TYR A 532 2.81 -12.68 -21.79
C TYR A 532 4.28 -12.38 -21.55
N ILE A 533 4.52 -11.32 -20.80
CA ILE A 533 5.81 -11.05 -20.15
C ILE A 533 5.62 -11.06 -18.64
N LEU A 534 6.70 -11.34 -17.92
CA LEU A 534 6.77 -11.30 -16.46
C LEU A 534 7.64 -10.13 -16.06
N VAL A 535 7.09 -9.15 -15.40
CA VAL A 535 7.81 -7.98 -14.88
C VAL A 535 8.15 -8.21 -13.42
N ASN A 536 9.44 -8.18 -13.11
CA ASN A 536 9.96 -8.27 -11.75
C ASN A 536 10.47 -6.89 -11.31
N ASP A 537 9.98 -6.44 -10.19
CA ASP A 537 10.35 -5.17 -9.51
C ASP A 537 11.26 -5.37 -8.29
N GLY A 538 11.82 -6.55 -8.15
CA GLY A 538 12.64 -6.96 -7.01
C GLY A 538 11.90 -7.87 -6.01
N GLU A 539 10.58 -7.91 -6.04
CA GLU A 539 9.75 -8.70 -5.11
C GLU A 539 8.99 -9.83 -5.81
N THR A 540 8.22 -9.50 -6.84
CA THR A 540 7.31 -10.44 -7.50
C THR A 540 7.47 -10.44 -9.03
N TYR A 541 6.96 -11.48 -9.69
CA TYR A 541 6.89 -11.59 -11.15
C TYR A 541 5.45 -11.38 -11.62
N THR A 542 5.10 -10.15 -11.94
CA THR A 542 3.74 -9.78 -12.39
C THR A 542 3.56 -10.12 -13.87
N PRO A 543 2.58 -10.95 -14.25
CA PRO A 543 2.31 -11.26 -15.64
C PRO A 543 1.53 -10.14 -16.32
N LEU A 544 2.03 -9.65 -17.46
CA LEU A 544 1.36 -8.69 -18.32
C LEU A 544 1.14 -9.30 -19.70
N ALA A 545 -0.04 -9.10 -20.25
CA ALA A 545 -0.35 -9.57 -21.58
C ALA A 545 0.21 -8.62 -22.65
N LEU A 546 0.81 -9.15 -23.72
CA LEU A 546 1.26 -8.37 -24.85
C LEU A 546 0.06 -8.01 -25.75
N LYS A 547 -0.15 -6.73 -26.02
CA LYS A 547 -1.05 -6.20 -27.06
C LYS A 547 -0.36 -6.18 -28.42
N SER A 548 0.93 -5.80 -28.40
CA SER A 548 1.81 -5.69 -29.55
C SER A 548 3.25 -6.01 -29.12
N PRO A 549 4.24 -6.06 -30.01
CA PRO A 549 5.64 -6.18 -29.64
C PRO A 549 6.17 -5.04 -28.75
N THR A 550 5.47 -3.91 -28.66
CA THR A 550 5.89 -2.72 -27.91
C THR A 550 4.94 -2.29 -26.81
N ASP A 551 3.78 -2.97 -26.67
CA ASP A 551 2.74 -2.55 -25.74
C ASP A 551 2.20 -3.72 -24.94
N THR A 552 1.99 -3.48 -23.65
CA THR A 552 1.37 -4.44 -22.76
C THR A 552 -0.05 -4.03 -22.35
N CYS A 553 -0.77 -4.93 -21.74
CA CYS A 553 -1.96 -4.64 -20.95
C CYS A 553 -2.04 -5.57 -19.74
N MET A 554 -2.88 -5.15 -18.83
CA MET A 554 -3.21 -5.90 -17.64
C MET A 554 -3.70 -7.30 -17.94
N SER A 555 -3.33 -8.23 -17.09
CA SER A 555 -3.78 -9.63 -17.15
C SER A 555 -4.56 -10.06 -15.92
N PHE A 556 -4.67 -9.20 -14.90
CA PHE A 556 -5.45 -9.45 -13.69
C PHE A 556 -6.37 -8.27 -13.38
N ASN A 557 -7.69 -8.49 -13.46
CA ASN A 557 -8.67 -7.41 -13.33
C ASN A 557 -8.96 -7.00 -11.87
N TYR A 558 -8.46 -7.71 -10.89
CA TYR A 558 -8.78 -7.52 -9.47
C TYR A 558 -7.61 -6.92 -8.66
N LEU A 559 -6.44 -6.72 -9.29
CA LEU A 559 -5.28 -6.15 -8.63
C LEU A 559 -5.21 -4.62 -8.88
N ARG A 560 -4.93 -3.88 -7.83
CA ARG A 560 -4.65 -2.44 -7.90
C ARG A 560 -3.25 -2.16 -8.46
N ASP A 561 -3.04 -0.94 -8.94
CA ASP A 561 -1.73 -0.40 -9.33
C ASP A 561 -0.99 -1.27 -10.35
N GLN A 562 -1.71 -1.84 -11.32
CA GLN A 562 -1.08 -2.63 -12.37
C GLN A 562 -0.62 -1.74 -13.51
N PRO A 563 0.69 -1.77 -13.82
CA PRO A 563 1.24 -0.95 -14.87
C PRO A 563 0.93 -1.48 -16.28
N GLU A 564 0.67 -0.59 -17.23
CA GLU A 564 0.89 -0.85 -18.64
C GLU A 564 2.27 -0.33 -19.02
N PHE A 565 3.05 -1.12 -19.74
CA PHE A 565 4.36 -0.73 -20.24
C PHE A 565 4.32 -0.49 -21.75
N HIS A 566 5.02 0.55 -22.17
CA HIS A 566 5.12 0.96 -23.57
C HIS A 566 6.57 1.20 -23.95
N ILE A 567 7.04 0.59 -25.03
CA ILE A 567 8.32 0.94 -25.64
C ILE A 567 8.11 2.17 -26.52
N GLN A 568 8.84 3.24 -26.24
CA GLN A 568 8.71 4.52 -26.95
C GLN A 568 10.08 5.00 -27.45
N ASN A 569 10.10 5.72 -28.57
CA ASN A 569 11.28 6.44 -29.01
C ASN A 569 11.19 7.89 -28.51
N VAL A 570 12.09 8.27 -27.61
CA VAL A 570 12.15 9.60 -27.04
C VAL A 570 13.49 10.22 -27.43
N GLN A 571 13.48 11.22 -28.31
CA GLN A 571 14.67 11.92 -28.82
C GLN A 571 15.71 11.00 -29.48
N GLY A 572 15.27 9.90 -30.10
CA GLY A 572 16.14 8.93 -30.79
C GLY A 572 16.60 7.76 -29.92
N GLU A 573 16.25 7.75 -28.65
CA GLU A 573 16.54 6.67 -27.70
C GLU A 573 15.28 5.81 -27.46
N THR A 574 15.45 4.49 -27.42
CA THR A 574 14.37 3.54 -27.10
C THR A 574 14.25 3.40 -25.60
N LEU A 575 13.13 3.87 -25.03
CA LEU A 575 12.85 3.83 -23.62
C LEU A 575 11.59 3.01 -23.33
N LEU A 576 11.58 2.37 -22.17
CA LEU A 576 10.38 1.78 -21.59
C LEU A 576 9.67 2.85 -20.77
N TYR A 577 8.37 3.03 -20.98
CA TYR A 577 7.54 4.01 -20.27
C TYR A 577 6.51 3.33 -19.40
N ASN A 578 6.32 3.83 -18.17
CA ASN A 578 5.26 3.46 -17.25
C ASN A 578 4.96 4.61 -16.28
N TYR A 579 3.72 5.10 -16.22
CA TYR A 579 3.24 6.07 -15.23
C TYR A 579 4.15 7.28 -14.95
N GLY A 580 4.72 7.87 -16.02
CA GLY A 580 5.61 9.03 -15.90
C GLY A 580 7.06 8.66 -15.69
N TYR A 581 7.40 7.42 -15.37
CA TYR A 581 8.77 6.94 -15.36
C TYR A 581 9.20 6.49 -16.75
N TYR A 582 10.42 6.85 -17.13
CA TYR A 582 11.15 6.33 -18.26
C TYR A 582 12.30 5.45 -17.79
N TYR A 583 12.53 4.36 -18.49
CA TYR A 583 13.59 3.41 -18.18
C TYR A 583 14.44 3.16 -19.41
N ALA A 584 15.76 3.19 -19.26
CA ALA A 584 16.72 2.78 -20.28
C ALA A 584 17.15 1.30 -20.10
N GLU A 585 17.51 0.64 -21.18
CA GLU A 585 17.98 -0.74 -21.15
C GLU A 585 19.41 -0.81 -20.55
N ALA A 586 19.61 -1.69 -19.56
CA ALA A 586 20.87 -1.77 -18.82
C ALA A 586 22.04 -2.34 -19.63
N SER A 587 21.81 -3.04 -20.74
CA SER A 587 22.88 -3.60 -21.57
C SER A 587 23.74 -2.54 -22.28
N ALA A 588 23.24 -1.32 -22.42
CA ALA A 588 23.93 -0.19 -23.04
C ALA A 588 24.64 0.72 -22.01
N LEU A 589 24.58 0.38 -20.71
CA LEU A 589 25.13 1.25 -19.67
C LEU A 589 26.68 1.24 -19.66
N PRO A 590 27.31 2.39 -19.41
CA PRO A 590 28.77 2.48 -19.31
C PRO A 590 29.27 1.72 -18.09
N ILE A 591 30.45 1.12 -18.23
CA ILE A 591 31.17 0.51 -17.12
C ILE A 591 32.04 1.58 -16.47
N VAL A 592 31.95 1.68 -15.15
CA VAL A 592 32.75 2.62 -14.34
C VAL A 592 33.72 1.91 -13.42
N ALA A 593 34.80 2.60 -13.11
CA ALA A 593 35.89 2.17 -12.22
C ALA A 593 36.15 3.24 -11.15
N MET A 594 37.01 2.89 -10.19
CA MET A 594 37.48 3.83 -9.17
C MET A 594 38.22 5.00 -9.78
N GLY A 595 37.90 6.20 -9.31
CA GLY A 595 38.41 7.47 -9.83
C GLY A 595 37.58 8.08 -10.95
N ASP A 596 36.59 7.36 -11.45
CA ASP A 596 35.66 7.91 -12.45
C ASP A 596 34.66 8.92 -11.81
N THR A 597 34.16 9.82 -12.64
CA THR A 597 33.13 10.79 -12.27
C THR A 597 31.90 10.58 -13.13
N ILE A 598 30.75 10.35 -12.49
CA ILE A 598 29.44 10.30 -13.16
C ILE A 598 28.87 11.70 -13.19
N ARG A 599 28.57 12.23 -14.39
CA ARG A 599 28.00 13.58 -14.56
C ARG A 599 26.59 13.51 -15.10
N ILE A 600 25.69 14.30 -14.52
CA ILE A 600 24.34 14.51 -15.05
C ILE A 600 24.45 15.45 -16.25
N ASP A 601 23.91 15.02 -17.38
CA ASP A 601 23.91 15.82 -18.61
C ASP A 601 22.94 16.99 -18.54
N SER A 602 23.00 17.85 -19.54
CA SER A 602 22.16 19.06 -19.64
C SER A 602 20.66 18.77 -19.76
N ASP A 603 20.26 17.54 -20.07
CA ASP A 603 18.86 17.10 -20.14
C ASP A 603 18.30 16.69 -18.75
N GLY A 604 19.12 16.67 -17.70
CA GLY A 604 18.72 16.36 -16.33
C GLY A 604 18.36 14.89 -16.09
N ARG A 605 18.65 14.00 -17.06
CA ARG A 605 18.35 12.57 -16.90
C ARG A 605 19.31 11.91 -15.92
N ASN A 606 18.76 11.04 -15.07
CA ASN A 606 19.55 10.20 -14.19
C ASN A 606 20.60 9.40 -14.97
N LYS A 607 21.77 9.21 -14.38
CA LYS A 607 22.83 8.42 -15.00
C LYS A 607 22.96 7.07 -14.32
N ALA A 608 22.80 6.03 -15.12
CA ALA A 608 23.04 4.65 -14.68
C ALA A 608 24.36 4.14 -15.23
N CYS A 609 25.08 3.37 -14.43
CA CYS A 609 26.36 2.79 -14.76
C CYS A 609 26.48 1.38 -14.16
N VAL A 610 27.43 0.59 -14.68
CA VAL A 610 27.75 -0.75 -14.15
C VAL A 610 29.15 -0.75 -13.54
N ILE A 611 29.30 -1.35 -12.37
CA ILE A 611 30.59 -1.49 -11.70
C ILE A 611 31.40 -2.59 -12.37
N GLY A 612 32.66 -2.28 -12.81
CA GLY A 612 33.51 -3.18 -13.56
C GLY A 612 34.20 -4.27 -12.75
N ALA A 613 34.42 -4.05 -11.44
CA ALA A 613 35.14 -4.97 -10.55
C ALA A 613 34.63 -4.90 -9.11
N ASP A 614 34.82 -5.98 -8.35
CA ASP A 614 34.52 -5.98 -6.90
C ASP A 614 35.35 -4.89 -6.22
N THR A 615 34.65 -3.97 -5.51
CA THR A 615 35.32 -2.82 -4.91
C THR A 615 34.54 -2.24 -3.73
N PHE A 616 35.24 -1.53 -2.84
CA PHE A 616 34.65 -0.70 -1.80
C PHE A 616 34.68 0.76 -2.27
N ILE A 617 33.53 1.40 -2.35
CA ILE A 617 33.35 2.72 -2.94
C ILE A 617 32.87 3.70 -1.86
N HIS A 618 33.54 4.85 -1.78
CA HIS A 618 33.01 6.06 -1.17
C HIS A 618 32.54 7.01 -2.27
N PHE A 619 31.32 7.51 -2.19
CA PHE A 619 30.78 8.46 -3.16
C PHE A 619 30.88 9.89 -2.62
N SER A 620 31.48 10.79 -3.42
CA SER A 620 31.26 12.22 -3.26
C SER A 620 29.95 12.59 -3.95
N ILE A 621 28.95 13.01 -3.19
CA ILE A 621 27.58 13.27 -3.67
C ILE A 621 27.31 14.75 -3.57
N PRO A 622 26.80 15.43 -4.62
CA PRO A 622 26.33 16.83 -4.56
C PRO A 622 25.24 17.03 -3.48
N GLU A 623 25.03 18.28 -3.02
CA GLU A 623 24.14 18.62 -1.90
C GLU A 623 22.72 18.05 -2.07
N ASP A 624 22.14 18.17 -3.26
CA ASP A 624 20.81 17.64 -3.60
C ASP A 624 20.87 16.34 -4.43
N GLY A 625 22.06 15.72 -4.51
CA GLY A 625 22.28 14.50 -5.26
C GLY A 625 21.91 13.24 -4.47
N ARG A 626 21.63 12.16 -5.19
CA ARG A 626 21.35 10.83 -4.63
C ARG A 626 22.07 9.74 -5.40
N ILE A 627 22.64 8.79 -4.69
CA ILE A 627 23.20 7.55 -5.23
C ILE A 627 22.37 6.37 -4.75
N ILE A 628 22.01 5.50 -5.68
CA ILE A 628 21.41 4.20 -5.39
C ILE A 628 22.28 3.11 -6.01
N VAL A 629 22.59 2.06 -5.26
CA VAL A 629 23.38 0.92 -5.75
C VAL A 629 22.58 -0.36 -5.58
N PHE A 630 22.51 -1.14 -6.67
CA PHE A 630 21.86 -2.46 -6.68
C PHE A 630 22.88 -3.56 -6.97
N THR A 631 22.64 -4.75 -6.41
CA THR A 631 23.40 -5.95 -6.81
C THR A 631 23.10 -6.32 -8.27
N PRO A 632 23.91 -7.21 -8.89
CA PRO A 632 23.57 -7.78 -10.20
C PRO A 632 22.22 -8.52 -10.22
N GLY A 633 21.72 -8.96 -9.06
CA GLY A 633 20.40 -9.58 -8.87
C GLY A 633 19.29 -8.60 -8.48
N LEU A 634 19.51 -7.29 -8.65
CA LEU A 634 18.58 -6.18 -8.42
C LEU A 634 18.16 -5.95 -6.95
N SER A 635 18.85 -6.55 -5.98
CA SER A 635 18.64 -6.21 -4.56
C SER A 635 19.32 -4.90 -4.21
N LEU A 636 18.67 -4.04 -3.45
CA LEU A 636 19.21 -2.77 -2.97
C LEU A 636 20.44 -3.00 -2.06
N LEU A 637 21.55 -2.34 -2.35
CA LEU A 637 22.77 -2.33 -1.52
C LEU A 637 22.95 -1.01 -0.77
N LEU A 638 22.70 0.11 -1.45
CA LEU A 638 22.82 1.45 -0.91
C LEU A 638 21.74 2.35 -1.51
N ASP A 639 21.15 3.16 -0.69
CA ASP A 639 20.40 4.33 -1.07
C ASP A 639 20.83 5.47 -0.14
N SER A 640 21.55 6.46 -0.67
CA SER A 640 22.12 7.54 0.13
C SER A 640 21.04 8.41 0.79
N LEU A 641 19.84 8.51 0.21
CA LEU A 641 18.70 9.23 0.80
C LEU A 641 18.21 8.57 2.08
N THR A 642 18.04 7.24 2.07
CA THR A 642 17.42 6.53 3.19
C THR A 642 18.42 6.00 4.21
N SER A 643 19.65 5.66 3.79
CA SER A 643 20.69 5.16 4.69
C SER A 643 21.51 6.26 5.34
N GLY A 644 21.58 7.45 4.73
CA GLY A 644 22.53 8.50 5.08
C GLY A 644 24.00 8.08 4.90
N SER A 645 24.27 6.92 4.28
CA SER A 645 25.61 6.44 3.98
C SER A 645 26.01 6.84 2.55
N HIS A 646 27.30 7.10 2.37
CA HIS A 646 27.92 7.32 1.07
C HIS A 646 28.91 6.19 0.70
N GLU A 647 28.87 5.06 1.42
CA GLU A 647 29.84 3.98 1.26
C GLU A 647 29.14 2.64 1.02
N VAL A 648 29.72 1.83 0.13
CA VAL A 648 29.20 0.51 -0.18
C VAL A 648 30.31 -0.43 -0.67
N HIS A 649 30.23 -1.71 -0.29
CA HIS A 649 30.97 -2.77 -0.94
C HIS A 649 30.12 -3.37 -2.05
N ALA A 650 30.49 -3.14 -3.31
CA ALA A 650 29.76 -3.59 -4.48
C ALA A 650 30.57 -4.61 -5.29
N LYS A 651 29.89 -5.57 -5.90
CA LYS A 651 30.48 -6.58 -6.79
C LYS A 651 30.50 -6.10 -8.24
N ALA A 652 31.38 -6.67 -9.05
CA ALA A 652 31.32 -6.53 -10.49
C ALA A 652 29.92 -6.85 -11.03
N GLY A 653 29.42 -6.03 -11.93
CA GLY A 653 28.06 -6.12 -12.46
C GLY A 653 26.97 -5.49 -11.59
N SER A 654 27.30 -4.90 -10.44
CA SER A 654 26.37 -4.05 -9.67
C SER A 654 26.05 -2.78 -10.42
N TYR A 655 24.84 -2.26 -10.24
CA TYR A 655 24.36 -1.05 -10.89
C TYR A 655 24.46 0.15 -9.95
N ILE A 656 24.93 1.28 -10.48
CA ILE A 656 24.85 2.59 -9.82
C ILE A 656 23.82 3.42 -10.56
N LEU A 657 22.95 4.08 -9.83
CA LEU A 657 22.05 5.12 -10.33
C LEU A 657 22.40 6.43 -9.63
N ALA A 658 22.90 7.40 -10.38
CA ALA A 658 23.16 8.78 -9.93
C ALA A 658 22.00 9.68 -10.34
N ILE A 659 21.43 10.39 -9.38
CA ILE A 659 20.25 11.27 -9.54
C ILE A 659 20.62 12.65 -9.03
N GLY A 660 20.45 13.68 -9.85
CA GLY A 660 20.81 15.06 -9.51
C GLY A 660 20.41 16.05 -10.58
N GLU A 661 20.81 17.29 -10.41
CA GLU A 661 20.56 18.39 -11.35
C GLU A 661 21.56 18.40 -12.52
N PRO A 662 21.22 19.02 -13.66
CA PRO A 662 22.14 19.18 -14.78
C PRO A 662 23.50 19.77 -14.36
N GLY A 663 24.57 19.04 -14.65
CA GLY A 663 25.95 19.44 -14.31
C GLY A 663 26.48 18.83 -13.00
N ASP A 664 25.65 18.23 -12.18
CA ASP A 664 26.08 17.51 -10.98
C ASP A 664 27.10 16.42 -11.31
N ALA A 665 28.08 16.28 -10.42
CA ALA A 665 29.19 15.34 -10.55
C ALA A 665 29.30 14.47 -9.30
N PHE A 666 29.27 13.15 -9.52
CA PHE A 666 29.40 12.14 -8.49
C PHE A 666 30.74 11.43 -8.67
N GLU A 667 31.61 11.49 -7.68
CA GLU A 667 32.96 10.89 -7.77
C GLU A 667 32.98 9.55 -7.05
N LEU A 668 33.62 8.54 -7.68
CA LEU A 668 33.88 7.23 -7.12
C LEU A 668 35.27 7.22 -6.49
N ILE A 669 35.33 7.36 -5.18
CA ILE A 669 36.58 7.47 -4.40
C ILE A 669 36.84 6.12 -3.74
N GLN A 670 38.07 5.65 -3.76
CA GLN A 670 38.47 4.44 -3.04
C GLN A 670 38.34 4.72 -1.53
N ALA A 671 37.50 3.94 -0.84
CA ALA A 671 37.46 4.03 0.61
C ALA A 671 38.74 3.43 1.21
N GLU A 672 39.30 4.09 2.23
CA GLU A 672 40.54 3.69 2.91
C GLU A 672 40.42 2.36 3.69
#